data_6295a66b8a412c7099cc54493d1e83af
#
_entry.id   6295a66b8a412c7099cc54493d1e83af
#
_cell.length_a   1.000
_cell.length_b   1.000
_cell.length_c   1.000
_cell.angle_alpha   90.00
_cell.angle_beta   90.00
_cell.angle_gamma   90.00
#
_symmetry.space_group_name_H-M   'P 1'
#
loop_
_entity.id
_entity.type
_entity.pdbx_description
1 polymer ?
#
loop_
_entity_poly.entity_id
_entity_poly.type
_entity_poly.pdbx_seq_one_letter_code
_entity_poly.pdbx_strand_id
1 'polypeptide(L)'
;MAKAIERYFNVALYLLVLCGFGTLASTGGLDLPAVVLVGLALALRGFQLLTRREFAIPVRWTNALTLIYVFIYLTDYFFVSRGFLGANVHLVLFLIVALQFSLQRTRHHYLLAALSFLMVLAAAVLTVGSVFLFSFAGFLLGGVITFVLMEMRHSVAAEQTHAPDPRIFSPGVSSPTRPMAYGLLAIAPALMLMILAGSFLIFFLIPRVSSRYLSAFAPTSNVSTGFTDRVQLGRIGQIQQSNAVVMHIEIQNDLQGGYDLKWRGVALSAFDGRVWSNSFGHTQVRPAGNGSFRLAPLVDPRAASAVAGRSIHYRVLMEPLGTNVFFLAERPQTLTGNFRQVSMDAGGAVYDLDADRPINRYEADSRLNEIDSDELRLAANTAPGSIDIDQYLKLPPLDIRIAKLAEEIAAPAPSNYDKAIAVEQYLPTHFGYTLELPRSLSQDPLANFLFERKKGHCEYFASSMAVMLRSLHIPSRIVTGFRGGEFNDLTGQYVVRASDAHSWVEAYFPGSGWISFDPTPAGNVPTRTGWSRMQLYVDAAASFWREWIINYDVSHQRTLAKDAATSSRQFFDEARRWIGRQHSAMLRVARRAHEHFTNSRVRWVGGLIAFAAVLITLVNLRRLMNGLRDRSLRAHPERAPRESAALWYDRMVGRMARLGWRKAPSQTPQDFVAAIQEAALQNKVARFTSAYESARFGKSVDDAQSLPGLFRDITAVETVDSIRAPNRAGGS
;
A
#
# COMPACT_ATOMS: atom_id res chain seq x y z
N MET A 1 -39.52 -1.87 2.02
CA MET A 1 -38.21 -2.36 1.48
C MET A 1 -37.62 -1.35 0.52
N ALA A 2 -38.28 -0.91 -0.55
CA ALA A 2 -37.77 0.03 -1.54
C ALA A 2 -37.22 1.35 -0.96
N LYS A 3 -37.93 2.04 -0.07
CA LYS A 3 -37.48 3.28 0.60
C LYS A 3 -36.20 3.09 1.44
N ALA A 4 -36.01 1.90 2.03
CA ALA A 4 -34.80 1.61 2.82
C ALA A 4 -33.58 1.40 1.89
N ILE A 5 -33.74 0.66 0.79
CA ILE A 5 -32.68 0.45 -0.23
C ILE A 5 -32.27 1.78 -0.84
N GLU A 6 -33.24 2.63 -1.18
CA GLU A 6 -32.98 3.96 -1.73
C GLU A 6 -32.14 4.84 -0.79
N ARG A 7 -32.46 4.79 0.52
CA ARG A 7 -31.71 5.51 1.54
C ARG A 7 -30.28 5.00 1.66
N TYR A 8 -30.09 3.67 1.76
CA TYR A 8 -28.76 3.08 1.85
C TYR A 8 -27.92 3.37 0.59
N PHE A 9 -28.53 3.32 -0.58
CA PHE A 9 -27.89 3.69 -1.83
C PHE A 9 -27.45 5.15 -1.85
N ASN A 10 -28.32 6.10 -1.47
CA ASN A 10 -27.97 7.52 -1.45
C ASN A 10 -26.85 7.83 -0.46
N VAL A 11 -26.83 7.16 0.70
CA VAL A 11 -25.74 7.27 1.68
C VAL A 11 -24.45 6.66 1.14
N ALA A 12 -24.52 5.48 0.53
CA ALA A 12 -23.34 4.82 -0.05
C ALA A 12 -22.71 5.65 -1.19
N LEU A 13 -23.54 6.17 -2.08
CA LEU A 13 -23.09 7.04 -3.18
C LEU A 13 -22.46 8.34 -2.64
N TYR A 14 -23.07 8.94 -1.61
CA TYR A 14 -22.48 10.12 -0.95
C TYR A 14 -21.10 9.81 -0.33
N LEU A 15 -21.00 8.70 0.40
CA LEU A 15 -19.73 8.27 0.99
C LEU A 15 -18.66 7.96 -0.06
N LEU A 16 -19.06 7.39 -1.21
CA LEU A 16 -18.18 7.15 -2.34
C LEU A 16 -17.61 8.46 -2.90
N VAL A 17 -18.47 9.48 -3.09
CA VAL A 17 -18.04 10.81 -3.52
C VAL A 17 -17.14 11.47 -2.50
N LEU A 18 -17.48 11.37 -1.21
CA LEU A 18 -16.70 11.93 -0.11
C LEU A 18 -15.30 11.28 -0.02
N CYS A 19 -15.23 9.95 -0.18
CA CYS A 19 -13.98 9.22 -0.21
C CYS A 19 -13.11 9.64 -1.41
N GLY A 20 -13.69 9.74 -2.61
CA GLY A 20 -12.98 10.21 -3.81
C GLY A 20 -12.43 11.63 -3.66
N PHE A 21 -13.25 12.55 -3.13
CA PHE A 21 -12.82 13.91 -2.84
C PHE A 21 -11.74 13.98 -1.76
N GLY A 22 -11.92 13.25 -0.65
CA GLY A 22 -10.94 13.17 0.44
C GLY A 22 -9.60 12.64 -0.04
N THR A 23 -9.62 11.61 -0.91
CA THR A 23 -8.40 11.08 -1.55
C THR A 23 -7.70 12.14 -2.40
N LEU A 24 -8.44 12.88 -3.21
CA LEU A 24 -7.88 13.93 -4.05
C LEU A 24 -7.37 15.12 -3.22
N ALA A 25 -8.12 15.55 -2.22
CA ALA A 25 -7.72 16.65 -1.33
C ALA A 25 -6.46 16.32 -0.50
N SER A 26 -6.27 15.05 -0.13
CA SER A 26 -5.09 14.60 0.62
C SER A 26 -3.79 14.64 -0.18
N THR A 27 -3.86 14.78 -1.50
CA THR A 27 -2.65 14.88 -2.36
C THR A 27 -1.90 16.20 -2.22
N GLY A 28 -2.54 17.23 -1.64
CA GLY A 28 -1.98 18.61 -1.59
C GLY A 28 -1.93 19.32 -2.95
N GLY A 29 -2.40 18.67 -4.03
CA GLY A 29 -2.43 19.23 -5.39
C GLY A 29 -3.64 20.09 -5.70
N LEU A 30 -4.55 20.31 -4.73
CA LEU A 30 -5.72 21.15 -4.87
C LEU A 30 -5.51 22.54 -4.23
N ASP A 31 -6.02 23.57 -4.89
CA ASP A 31 -6.08 24.91 -4.34
C ASP A 31 -7.00 24.99 -3.12
N LEU A 32 -6.59 25.75 -2.11
CA LEU A 32 -7.37 25.90 -0.89
C LEU A 32 -8.82 26.37 -1.13
N PRO A 33 -9.10 27.34 -2.04
CA PRO A 33 -10.47 27.74 -2.39
C PRO A 33 -11.32 26.59 -2.92
N ALA A 34 -10.77 25.73 -3.80
CA ALA A 34 -11.47 24.57 -4.36
C ALA A 34 -11.81 23.54 -3.26
N VAL A 35 -10.86 23.26 -2.37
CA VAL A 35 -11.06 22.35 -1.23
C VAL A 35 -12.18 22.86 -0.30
N VAL A 36 -12.17 24.15 0.04
CA VAL A 36 -13.16 24.75 0.93
C VAL A 36 -14.55 24.75 0.28
N LEU A 37 -14.66 25.15 -1.00
CA LEU A 37 -15.95 25.25 -1.69
C LEU A 37 -16.60 23.89 -1.86
N VAL A 38 -15.84 22.90 -2.34
CA VAL A 38 -16.36 21.52 -2.55
C VAL A 38 -16.64 20.86 -1.20
N GLY A 39 -15.78 21.08 -0.19
CA GLY A 39 -15.97 20.58 1.16
C GLY A 39 -17.27 21.10 1.78
N LEU A 40 -17.58 22.39 1.64
CA LEU A 40 -18.84 23.00 2.10
C LEU A 40 -20.04 22.43 1.34
N ALA A 41 -19.94 22.24 0.02
CA ALA A 41 -21.00 21.64 -0.78
C ALA A 41 -21.30 20.21 -0.32
N LEU A 42 -20.26 19.40 -0.10
CA LEU A 42 -20.42 18.03 0.42
C LEU A 42 -20.98 18.02 1.84
N ALA A 43 -20.52 18.90 2.73
CA ALA A 43 -21.06 19.03 4.08
C ALA A 43 -22.56 19.39 4.06
N LEU A 44 -22.96 20.33 3.19
CA LEU A 44 -24.37 20.70 3.00
C LEU A 44 -25.19 19.51 2.51
N ARG A 45 -24.66 18.72 1.56
CA ARG A 45 -25.35 17.49 1.09
C ARG A 45 -25.45 16.44 2.17
N GLY A 46 -24.41 16.22 2.96
CA GLY A 46 -24.45 15.33 4.13
C GLY A 46 -25.51 15.77 5.14
N PHE A 47 -25.60 17.06 5.44
CA PHE A 47 -26.65 17.62 6.29
C PHE A 47 -28.06 17.38 5.74
N GLN A 48 -28.27 17.53 4.43
CA GLN A 48 -29.57 17.22 3.78
C GLN A 48 -29.95 15.74 3.94
N LEU A 49 -28.99 14.82 3.75
CA LEU A 49 -29.25 13.38 3.94
C LEU A 49 -29.60 13.03 5.39
N LEU A 50 -29.00 13.73 6.37
CA LEU A 50 -29.31 13.54 7.80
C LEU A 50 -30.68 14.13 8.18
N THR A 51 -30.98 15.35 7.72
CA THR A 51 -32.18 16.09 8.10
C THR A 51 -33.43 15.76 7.25
N ARG A 52 -33.26 14.94 6.20
CA ARG A 52 -34.29 14.58 5.22
C ARG A 52 -34.93 15.79 4.50
N ARG A 53 -34.19 16.89 4.43
CA ARG A 53 -34.60 18.07 3.65
C ARG A 53 -33.98 17.99 2.28
N GLU A 54 -34.79 17.87 1.25
CA GLU A 54 -34.30 17.82 -0.13
C GLU A 54 -34.33 19.24 -0.72
N PHE A 55 -33.17 19.81 -0.96
CA PHE A 55 -32.99 20.98 -1.79
C PHE A 55 -32.42 20.55 -3.12
N ALA A 56 -33.16 20.64 -4.19
CA ALA A 56 -32.73 20.32 -5.54
C ALA A 56 -32.66 21.59 -6.40
N ILE A 57 -31.58 21.77 -7.10
CA ILE A 57 -31.43 22.87 -8.07
C ILE A 57 -32.24 22.51 -9.32
N PRO A 58 -33.13 23.38 -9.78
CA PRO A 58 -33.89 23.14 -11.02
C PRO A 58 -32.95 22.95 -12.21
N VAL A 59 -33.28 22.04 -13.12
CA VAL A 59 -32.45 21.66 -14.28
C VAL A 59 -32.04 22.87 -15.15
N ARG A 60 -32.91 23.87 -15.28
CA ARG A 60 -32.62 25.12 -15.99
C ARG A 60 -31.41 25.88 -15.41
N TRP A 61 -31.30 25.93 -14.09
CA TRP A 61 -30.17 26.57 -13.40
C TRP A 61 -28.90 25.73 -13.49
N THR A 62 -29.01 24.41 -13.40
CA THR A 62 -27.86 23.52 -13.59
C THR A 62 -27.27 23.66 -15.01
N ASN A 63 -28.13 23.71 -16.04
CA ASN A 63 -27.69 23.92 -17.42
C ASN A 63 -27.05 25.30 -17.62
N ALA A 64 -27.63 26.36 -17.04
CA ALA A 64 -27.05 27.71 -17.12
C ALA A 64 -25.68 27.79 -16.42
N LEU A 65 -25.56 27.20 -15.22
CA LEU A 65 -24.26 27.12 -14.49
C LEU A 65 -23.22 26.32 -15.28
N THR A 66 -23.62 25.23 -15.93
CA THR A 66 -22.70 24.44 -16.77
C THR A 66 -22.23 25.25 -17.97
N LEU A 67 -23.10 26.03 -18.60
CA LEU A 67 -22.73 26.89 -19.73
C LEU A 67 -21.75 27.99 -19.26
N ILE A 68 -22.03 28.63 -18.14
CA ILE A 68 -21.11 29.65 -17.53
C ILE A 68 -19.75 28.99 -17.20
N TYR A 69 -19.76 27.75 -16.69
CA TYR A 69 -18.53 27.07 -16.32
C TYR A 69 -17.64 26.77 -17.54
N VAL A 70 -18.18 26.60 -18.74
CA VAL A 70 -17.36 26.46 -19.96
C VAL A 70 -16.42 27.66 -20.16
N PHE A 71 -16.90 28.87 -19.88
CA PHE A 71 -16.06 30.08 -19.96
C PHE A 71 -15.06 30.12 -18.78
N ILE A 72 -15.47 29.73 -17.57
CA ILE A 72 -14.59 29.64 -16.41
C ILE A 72 -13.48 28.62 -16.69
N TYR A 73 -13.80 27.47 -17.29
CA TYR A 73 -12.82 26.43 -17.64
C TYR A 73 -11.73 26.95 -18.58
N LEU A 74 -12.11 27.75 -19.60
CA LEU A 74 -11.13 28.35 -20.51
C LEU A 74 -10.21 29.33 -19.77
N THR A 75 -10.77 30.17 -18.89
CA THR A 75 -9.96 31.10 -18.10
C THR A 75 -9.08 30.35 -17.09
N ASP A 76 -9.57 29.28 -16.47
CA ASP A 76 -8.81 28.44 -15.58
C ASP A 76 -7.62 27.77 -16.30
N TYR A 77 -7.89 27.18 -17.46
CA TYR A 77 -6.87 26.52 -18.28
C TYR A 77 -5.71 27.45 -18.67
N PHE A 78 -6.02 28.68 -19.11
CA PHE A 78 -5.00 29.61 -19.63
C PHE A 78 -4.34 30.48 -18.55
N PHE A 79 -5.05 30.85 -17.49
CA PHE A 79 -4.60 31.88 -16.55
C PHE A 79 -4.39 31.37 -15.11
N VAL A 80 -5.23 30.44 -14.60
CA VAL A 80 -5.19 29.99 -13.20
C VAL A 80 -4.35 28.72 -13.07
N SER A 81 -4.84 27.59 -13.60
CA SER A 81 -4.14 26.30 -13.49
C SER A 81 -2.94 26.21 -14.42
N ARG A 82 -2.92 26.97 -15.52
CA ARG A 82 -1.87 26.96 -16.55
C ARG A 82 -1.47 25.55 -17.01
N GLY A 83 -2.38 24.59 -16.91
CA GLY A 83 -2.12 23.19 -17.22
C GLY A 83 -3.40 22.37 -17.41
N PHE A 84 -3.31 21.37 -18.29
CA PHE A 84 -4.43 20.51 -18.65
C PHE A 84 -4.99 19.74 -17.46
N LEU A 85 -4.11 19.20 -16.59
CA LEU A 85 -4.52 18.36 -15.49
C LEU A 85 -5.29 19.14 -14.41
N GLY A 86 -4.79 20.31 -14.00
CA GLY A 86 -5.44 21.16 -12.99
C GLY A 86 -6.83 21.61 -13.42
N ALA A 87 -6.95 22.15 -14.63
CA ALA A 87 -8.23 22.61 -15.17
C ALA A 87 -9.27 21.47 -15.27
N ASN A 88 -8.85 20.24 -15.66
CA ASN A 88 -9.75 19.09 -15.69
C ASN A 88 -10.16 18.63 -14.29
N VAL A 89 -9.29 18.71 -13.30
CA VAL A 89 -9.63 18.42 -11.91
C VAL A 89 -10.71 19.39 -11.42
N HIS A 90 -10.57 20.69 -11.66
CA HIS A 90 -11.59 21.69 -11.32
C HIS A 90 -12.91 21.44 -12.06
N LEU A 91 -12.87 21.03 -13.33
CA LEU A 91 -14.07 20.64 -14.09
C LEU A 91 -14.79 19.46 -13.43
N VAL A 92 -14.06 18.41 -13.04
CA VAL A 92 -14.63 17.23 -12.38
C VAL A 92 -15.27 17.62 -11.05
N LEU A 93 -14.61 18.45 -10.24
CA LEU A 93 -15.13 18.95 -8.97
C LEU A 93 -16.41 19.78 -9.17
N PHE A 94 -16.45 20.66 -10.15
CA PHE A 94 -17.65 21.42 -10.50
C PHE A 94 -18.81 20.50 -10.90
N LEU A 95 -18.56 19.51 -11.79
CA LEU A 95 -19.58 18.57 -12.23
C LEU A 95 -20.13 17.73 -11.06
N ILE A 96 -19.28 17.33 -10.13
CA ILE A 96 -19.72 16.59 -8.93
C ILE A 96 -20.66 17.45 -8.08
N VAL A 97 -20.30 18.70 -7.80
CA VAL A 97 -21.16 19.62 -7.04
C VAL A 97 -22.47 19.85 -7.78
N ALA A 98 -22.42 20.16 -9.08
CA ALA A 98 -23.62 20.42 -9.87
C ALA A 98 -24.56 19.19 -9.91
N LEU A 99 -24.04 18.00 -10.15
CA LEU A 99 -24.82 16.76 -10.20
C LEU A 99 -25.35 16.32 -8.82
N GLN A 100 -24.60 16.58 -7.74
CA GLN A 100 -24.98 16.21 -6.38
C GLN A 100 -26.30 16.89 -5.94
N PHE A 101 -26.55 18.12 -6.41
CA PHE A 101 -27.77 18.86 -6.14
C PHE A 101 -28.83 18.77 -7.25
N SER A 102 -28.53 18.08 -8.37
CA SER A 102 -29.43 17.89 -9.53
C SER A 102 -29.87 16.43 -9.72
N LEU A 103 -29.89 15.62 -8.64
CA LEU A 103 -30.15 14.17 -8.67
C LEU A 103 -31.63 13.84 -8.96
N GLN A 104 -32.04 13.98 -10.21
CA GLN A 104 -33.40 13.65 -10.62
C GLN A 104 -33.53 12.43 -11.55
N ARG A 105 -32.43 11.91 -12.09
CA ARG A 105 -32.45 10.81 -13.06
C ARG A 105 -31.44 9.73 -12.70
N THR A 106 -31.77 8.48 -12.95
CA THR A 106 -30.90 7.31 -12.69
C THR A 106 -29.51 7.46 -13.32
N ARG A 107 -29.42 8.07 -14.53
CA ARG A 107 -28.16 8.33 -15.20
C ARG A 107 -27.18 9.23 -14.41
N HIS A 108 -27.72 10.13 -13.55
CA HIS A 108 -26.87 11.02 -12.74
C HIS A 108 -26.10 10.25 -11.66
N HIS A 109 -26.66 9.14 -11.15
CA HIS A 109 -25.98 8.29 -10.18
C HIS A 109 -24.76 7.59 -10.79
N TYR A 110 -24.90 7.06 -12.03
CA TYR A 110 -23.77 6.49 -12.76
C TYR A 110 -22.68 7.52 -13.04
N LEU A 111 -23.09 8.74 -13.45
CA LEU A 111 -22.14 9.83 -13.70
C LEU A 111 -21.41 10.25 -12.43
N LEU A 112 -22.09 10.34 -11.28
CA LEU A 112 -21.45 10.63 -9.99
C LEU A 112 -20.45 9.56 -9.58
N ALA A 113 -20.80 8.28 -9.74
CA ALA A 113 -19.86 7.18 -9.47
C ALA A 113 -18.65 7.23 -10.40
N ALA A 114 -18.86 7.51 -11.70
CA ALA A 114 -17.77 7.65 -12.68
C ALA A 114 -16.86 8.87 -12.37
N LEU A 115 -17.46 10.02 -12.02
CA LEU A 115 -16.69 11.21 -11.63
C LEU A 115 -15.93 11.00 -10.32
N SER A 116 -16.50 10.25 -9.36
CA SER A 116 -15.80 9.86 -8.14
C SER A 116 -14.59 8.97 -8.43
N PHE A 117 -14.73 8.04 -9.37
CA PHE A 117 -13.60 7.24 -9.85
C PHE A 117 -12.53 8.11 -10.54
N LEU A 118 -12.97 9.10 -11.35
CA LEU A 118 -12.05 10.03 -12.01
C LEU A 118 -11.28 10.89 -11.02
N MET A 119 -11.89 11.29 -9.86
CA MET A 119 -11.14 11.94 -8.77
C MET A 119 -10.05 11.05 -8.19
N VAL A 120 -10.35 9.77 -7.95
CA VAL A 120 -9.35 8.82 -7.45
C VAL A 120 -8.26 8.57 -8.48
N LEU A 121 -8.61 8.51 -9.77
CA LEU A 121 -7.64 8.41 -10.85
C LEU A 121 -6.73 9.65 -10.91
N ALA A 122 -7.30 10.84 -10.78
CA ALA A 122 -6.52 12.09 -10.69
C ALA A 122 -5.60 12.08 -9.47
N ALA A 123 -6.09 11.63 -8.31
CA ALA A 123 -5.28 11.48 -7.11
C ALA A 123 -4.13 10.48 -7.31
N ALA A 124 -4.35 9.37 -8.02
CA ALA A 124 -3.31 8.39 -8.35
C ALA A 124 -2.18 8.97 -9.21
N VAL A 125 -2.49 9.96 -10.06
CA VAL A 125 -1.49 10.67 -10.86
C VAL A 125 -0.76 11.73 -10.04
N LEU A 126 -1.45 12.37 -9.08
CA LEU A 126 -0.92 13.47 -8.27
C LEU A 126 -0.19 13.03 -7.02
N THR A 127 -0.26 11.76 -6.61
CA THR A 127 0.39 11.28 -5.39
C THR A 127 1.20 10.02 -5.63
N VAL A 128 2.35 9.95 -4.98
CA VAL A 128 3.20 8.74 -4.88
C VAL A 128 3.16 8.12 -3.48
N GLY A 129 2.39 8.71 -2.57
CA GLY A 129 2.33 8.30 -1.16
C GLY A 129 1.56 7.01 -0.94
N SER A 130 2.03 6.18 0.01
CA SER A 130 1.38 4.92 0.41
C SER A 130 -0.01 5.10 1.03
N VAL A 131 -0.31 6.29 1.57
CA VAL A 131 -1.63 6.65 2.14
C VAL A 131 -2.74 6.54 1.08
N PHE A 132 -2.40 6.77 -0.20
CA PHE A 132 -3.31 6.58 -1.33
C PHE A 132 -3.91 5.16 -1.36
N LEU A 133 -3.13 4.12 -1.01
CA LEU A 133 -3.58 2.73 -1.02
C LEU A 133 -4.77 2.50 -0.08
N PHE A 134 -4.72 3.06 1.13
CA PHE A 134 -5.81 2.95 2.10
C PHE A 134 -7.07 3.66 1.62
N SER A 135 -6.91 4.85 1.06
CA SER A 135 -8.00 5.62 0.47
C SER A 135 -8.61 4.89 -0.74
N PHE A 136 -7.76 4.30 -1.60
CA PHE A 136 -8.19 3.52 -2.75
C PHE A 136 -8.95 2.26 -2.35
N ALA A 137 -8.47 1.52 -1.33
CA ALA A 137 -9.17 0.36 -0.80
C ALA A 137 -10.54 0.73 -0.22
N GLY A 138 -10.62 1.84 0.52
CA GLY A 138 -11.89 2.38 1.03
C GLY A 138 -12.83 2.79 -0.11
N PHE A 139 -12.32 3.44 -1.14
CA PHE A 139 -13.08 3.80 -2.34
C PHE A 139 -13.60 2.56 -3.09
N LEU A 140 -12.77 1.54 -3.26
CA LEU A 140 -13.16 0.30 -3.93
C LEU A 140 -14.26 -0.43 -3.17
N LEU A 141 -14.14 -0.52 -1.83
CA LEU A 141 -15.18 -1.10 -0.98
C LEU A 141 -16.49 -0.31 -1.09
N GLY A 142 -16.42 1.01 -0.99
CA GLY A 142 -17.58 1.90 -1.15
C GLY A 142 -18.20 1.78 -2.54
N GLY A 143 -17.39 1.63 -3.57
CA GLY A 143 -17.80 1.39 -4.96
C GLY A 143 -18.57 0.09 -5.11
N VAL A 144 -18.02 -1.02 -4.62
CA VAL A 144 -18.71 -2.33 -4.65
C VAL A 144 -20.04 -2.27 -3.93
N ILE A 145 -20.09 -1.68 -2.73
CA ILE A 145 -21.34 -1.51 -1.97
C ILE A 145 -22.36 -0.67 -2.76
N THR A 146 -21.90 0.43 -3.34
CA THR A 146 -22.77 1.34 -4.12
C THR A 146 -23.35 0.66 -5.35
N PHE A 147 -22.52 -0.11 -6.10
CA PHE A 147 -22.98 -0.84 -7.29
C PHE A 147 -23.92 -1.98 -6.93
N VAL A 148 -23.67 -2.73 -5.86
CA VAL A 148 -24.59 -3.78 -5.39
C VAL A 148 -25.94 -3.19 -4.98
N LEU A 149 -25.94 -2.08 -4.23
CA LEU A 149 -27.18 -1.38 -3.85
C LEU A 149 -27.94 -0.81 -5.06
N MET A 150 -27.19 -0.36 -6.08
CA MET A 150 -27.76 0.14 -7.33
C MET A 150 -28.46 -0.97 -8.10
N GLU A 151 -27.86 -2.16 -8.22
CA GLU A 151 -28.46 -3.32 -8.87
C GLU A 151 -29.71 -3.82 -8.12
N MET A 152 -29.65 -3.85 -6.79
CA MET A 152 -30.81 -4.18 -5.97
C MET A 152 -31.96 -3.19 -6.15
N ARG A 153 -31.65 -1.88 -6.30
CA ARG A 153 -32.65 -0.87 -6.59
C ARG A 153 -33.32 -1.11 -7.96
N HIS A 154 -32.52 -1.48 -8.97
CA HIS A 154 -33.04 -1.81 -10.31
C HIS A 154 -33.93 -3.05 -10.28
N SER A 155 -33.55 -4.10 -9.58
CA SER A 155 -34.32 -5.33 -9.45
C SER A 155 -35.68 -5.07 -8.78
N VAL A 156 -35.69 -4.28 -7.69
CA VAL A 156 -36.94 -3.93 -6.99
C VAL A 156 -37.86 -3.03 -7.84
N ALA A 157 -37.29 -2.11 -8.63
CA ALA A 157 -38.06 -1.27 -9.54
C ALA A 157 -38.68 -2.08 -10.70
N ALA A 158 -37.92 -3.08 -11.22
CA ALA A 158 -38.41 -3.98 -12.27
C ALA A 158 -39.57 -4.88 -11.78
N GLU A 159 -39.49 -5.39 -10.55
CA GLU A 159 -40.59 -6.16 -9.94
C GLU A 159 -41.89 -5.32 -9.76
N GLN A 160 -41.77 -4.03 -9.43
CA GLN A 160 -42.90 -3.13 -9.30
C GLN A 160 -43.59 -2.81 -10.65
N THR A 161 -42.87 -2.88 -11.76
CA THR A 161 -43.40 -2.64 -13.12
C THR A 161 -44.06 -3.89 -13.71
N HIS A 162 -43.78 -5.07 -13.18
CA HIS A 162 -44.34 -6.35 -13.62
C HIS A 162 -45.27 -6.99 -12.59
N ALA A 163 -45.76 -6.22 -11.60
CA ALA A 163 -46.67 -6.74 -10.59
C ALA A 163 -47.99 -7.16 -11.22
N PRO A 164 -48.43 -8.43 -11.13
CA PRO A 164 -49.78 -8.84 -11.48
C PRO A 164 -50.79 -8.26 -10.47
N ASP A 165 -51.99 -8.10 -10.93
CA ASP A 165 -53.18 -7.56 -10.27
C ASP A 165 -53.23 -7.69 -8.72
N PRO A 166 -53.48 -6.60 -7.96
CA PRO A 166 -53.39 -6.58 -6.48
C PRO A 166 -54.36 -7.50 -5.75
N ARG A 167 -55.22 -8.24 -6.45
CA ARG A 167 -56.29 -9.05 -5.85
C ARG A 167 -55.87 -10.44 -5.35
N ILE A 168 -54.58 -10.83 -5.48
CA ILE A 168 -54.12 -12.21 -5.20
C ILE A 168 -53.14 -12.32 -4.03
N PHE A 169 -52.81 -11.28 -3.30
CA PHE A 169 -51.84 -11.40 -2.20
C PHE A 169 -52.39 -11.15 -0.82
N SER A 170 -52.40 -12.20 0.00
CA SER A 170 -52.66 -12.14 1.46
C SER A 170 -51.51 -11.41 2.19
N PRO A 171 -51.85 -10.52 3.15
CA PRO A 171 -50.83 -9.79 3.93
C PRO A 171 -50.27 -10.68 5.04
N GLY A 172 -49.05 -11.17 4.90
CA GLY A 172 -48.45 -12.01 5.95
C GLY A 172 -46.96 -12.31 5.84
N VAL A 173 -46.21 -11.67 4.94
CA VAL A 173 -44.75 -11.92 4.86
C VAL A 173 -44.01 -10.76 5.51
N SER A 174 -43.59 -10.97 6.76
CA SER A 174 -42.67 -10.11 7.48
C SER A 174 -41.36 -9.95 6.69
N SER A 175 -41.00 -8.70 6.38
CA SER A 175 -39.84 -8.28 5.60
C SER A 175 -38.50 -8.82 6.18
N PRO A 176 -37.72 -9.53 5.40
CA PRO A 176 -36.40 -9.99 5.82
C PRO A 176 -35.36 -8.88 5.62
N THR A 177 -35.37 -7.84 6.44
CA THR A 177 -34.37 -6.77 6.35
C THR A 177 -33.01 -7.13 7.00
N ARG A 178 -33.00 -8.07 7.95
CA ARG A 178 -31.76 -8.50 8.64
C ARG A 178 -30.85 -9.44 7.83
N PRO A 179 -31.33 -10.47 7.09
CA PRO A 179 -30.45 -11.35 6.35
C PRO A 179 -29.74 -10.68 5.16
N MET A 180 -30.30 -9.59 4.64
CA MET A 180 -29.77 -8.85 3.49
C MET A 180 -28.54 -8.00 3.83
N ALA A 181 -28.54 -7.37 5.01
CA ALA A 181 -27.37 -6.61 5.49
C ALA A 181 -26.17 -7.54 5.75
N TYR A 182 -26.40 -8.75 6.28
CA TYR A 182 -25.34 -9.74 6.47
C TYR A 182 -24.82 -10.31 5.14
N GLY A 183 -25.67 -10.48 4.15
CA GLY A 183 -25.25 -10.90 2.80
C GLY A 183 -24.34 -9.86 2.13
N LEU A 184 -24.69 -8.58 2.23
CA LEU A 184 -23.86 -7.47 1.73
C LEU A 184 -22.51 -7.37 2.45
N LEU A 185 -22.51 -7.55 3.78
CA LEU A 185 -21.28 -7.54 4.58
C LEU A 185 -20.30 -8.68 4.21
N ALA A 186 -20.80 -9.79 3.68
CA ALA A 186 -19.94 -10.90 3.25
C ALA A 186 -19.55 -10.83 1.76
N ILE A 187 -20.49 -10.44 0.89
CA ILE A 187 -20.29 -10.43 -0.57
C ILE A 187 -19.38 -9.26 -1.00
N ALA A 188 -19.58 -8.06 -0.43
CA ALA A 188 -18.80 -6.89 -0.84
C ALA A 188 -17.29 -7.02 -0.56
N PRO A 189 -16.84 -7.47 0.64
CA PRO A 189 -15.43 -7.73 0.88
C PRO A 189 -14.86 -8.86 0.00
N ALA A 190 -15.63 -9.89 -0.28
CA ALA A 190 -15.20 -10.99 -1.14
C ALA A 190 -14.98 -10.53 -2.59
N LEU A 191 -15.92 -9.74 -3.14
CA LEU A 191 -15.76 -9.11 -4.45
C LEU A 191 -14.59 -8.13 -4.48
N MET A 192 -14.43 -7.30 -3.44
CA MET A 192 -13.30 -6.40 -3.31
C MET A 192 -11.97 -7.16 -3.32
N LEU A 193 -11.88 -8.24 -2.54
CA LEU A 193 -10.66 -9.07 -2.49
C LEU A 193 -10.37 -9.71 -3.85
N MET A 194 -11.40 -10.20 -4.56
CA MET A 194 -11.26 -10.78 -5.90
C MET A 194 -10.79 -9.73 -6.92
N ILE A 195 -11.34 -8.52 -6.88
CA ILE A 195 -10.92 -7.42 -7.76
C ILE A 195 -9.49 -7.00 -7.44
N LEU A 196 -9.13 -6.86 -6.16
CA LEU A 196 -7.77 -6.52 -5.74
C LEU A 196 -6.78 -7.60 -6.16
N ALA A 197 -7.10 -8.88 -5.96
CA ALA A 197 -6.25 -10.00 -6.36
C ALA A 197 -6.07 -10.05 -7.88
N GLY A 198 -7.14 -9.88 -8.65
CA GLY A 198 -7.10 -9.81 -10.10
C GLY A 198 -6.30 -8.60 -10.59
N SER A 199 -6.51 -7.43 -10.01
CA SER A 199 -5.76 -6.21 -10.33
C SER A 199 -4.27 -6.35 -10.00
N PHE A 200 -3.95 -6.95 -8.85
CA PHE A 200 -2.57 -7.26 -8.44
C PHE A 200 -1.90 -8.20 -9.45
N LEU A 201 -2.56 -9.28 -9.82
CA LEU A 201 -2.03 -10.23 -10.82
C LEU A 201 -1.78 -9.54 -12.16
N ILE A 202 -2.76 -8.78 -12.66
CA ILE A 202 -2.66 -8.03 -13.92
C ILE A 202 -1.52 -7.00 -13.83
N PHE A 203 -1.39 -6.28 -12.70
CA PHE A 203 -0.35 -5.28 -12.50
C PHE A 203 1.06 -5.85 -12.68
N PHE A 204 1.34 -7.04 -12.15
CA PHE A 204 2.65 -7.68 -12.27
C PHE A 204 2.88 -8.36 -13.62
N LEU A 205 1.81 -8.75 -14.33
CA LEU A 205 1.88 -9.41 -15.63
C LEU A 205 2.00 -8.44 -16.81
N ILE A 206 1.45 -7.22 -16.70
CA ILE A 206 1.51 -6.25 -17.80
C ILE A 206 2.98 -5.84 -18.05
N PRO A 207 3.50 -6.00 -19.29
CA PRO A 207 4.85 -5.54 -19.62
C PRO A 207 4.99 -4.03 -19.37
N ARG A 208 6.00 -3.63 -18.60
CA ARG A 208 6.27 -2.23 -18.31
C ARG A 208 7.19 -1.64 -19.37
N VAL A 209 6.64 -0.67 -20.12
CA VAL A 209 7.46 0.22 -20.93
C VAL A 209 7.82 1.40 -20.04
N SER A 210 9.09 1.78 -19.97
CA SER A 210 9.55 2.91 -19.13
C SER A 210 8.69 4.15 -19.45
N SER A 211 7.72 4.46 -18.59
CA SER A 211 6.79 5.57 -18.77
C SER A 211 7.49 6.88 -18.36
N ARG A 212 8.16 7.50 -19.31
CA ARG A 212 8.83 8.80 -19.15
C ARG A 212 7.86 9.96 -18.88
N TYR A 213 6.54 9.75 -19.02
CA TYR A 213 5.54 10.81 -19.03
C TYR A 213 4.91 11.11 -17.66
N LEU A 214 4.79 10.11 -16.78
CA LEU A 214 4.05 10.28 -15.52
C LEU A 214 4.88 10.91 -14.40
N SER A 215 6.18 10.72 -14.39
CA SER A 215 7.07 11.30 -13.36
C SER A 215 7.22 12.83 -13.47
N ALA A 216 6.95 13.40 -14.65
CA ALA A 216 6.99 14.85 -14.85
C ALA A 216 5.84 15.61 -14.13
N PHE A 217 4.79 14.91 -13.71
CA PHE A 217 3.63 15.49 -13.01
C PHE A 217 3.63 15.28 -11.50
N ALA A 218 4.63 14.57 -10.96
CA ALA A 218 4.75 14.41 -9.51
C ALA A 218 5.06 15.76 -8.85
N PRO A 219 4.34 16.17 -7.79
CA PRO A 219 4.64 17.39 -7.09
C PRO A 219 6.05 17.29 -6.48
N THR A 220 6.92 18.24 -6.85
CA THR A 220 8.25 18.34 -6.27
C THR A 220 8.14 18.97 -4.87
N SER A 221 8.77 18.35 -3.88
CA SER A 221 8.84 18.93 -2.54
C SER A 221 9.76 20.14 -2.52
N ASN A 222 9.45 21.16 -1.69
CA ASN A 222 10.26 22.38 -1.53
C ASN A 222 11.64 22.14 -0.85
N VAL A 223 12.07 20.89 -0.69
CA VAL A 223 13.36 20.51 -0.07
C VAL A 223 14.55 20.82 -0.98
N SER A 224 14.32 21.00 -2.28
CA SER A 224 15.38 21.24 -3.29
C SER A 224 16.23 22.49 -3.05
N THR A 225 15.65 23.53 -2.42
CA THR A 225 16.29 24.86 -2.31
C THR A 225 17.52 24.91 -1.39
N GLY A 226 17.78 23.88 -0.60
CA GLY A 226 18.96 23.80 0.28
C GLY A 226 20.14 23.01 -0.32
N PHE A 227 19.97 22.41 -1.50
CA PHE A 227 20.98 21.57 -2.15
C PHE A 227 21.27 22.04 -3.58
N THR A 228 21.36 23.36 -3.74
CA THR A 228 21.72 24.03 -5.00
C THR A 228 23.13 24.61 -4.90
N ASP A 229 23.67 25.09 -6.01
CA ASP A 229 24.98 25.75 -6.07
C ASP A 229 25.05 27.06 -5.27
N ARG A 230 23.97 27.48 -4.67
CA ARG A 230 23.85 28.66 -3.78
C ARG A 230 22.98 28.35 -2.58
N VAL A 231 23.52 28.50 -1.38
CA VAL A 231 22.81 28.28 -0.12
C VAL A 231 22.93 29.52 0.76
N GLN A 232 21.79 30.15 1.00
CA GLN A 232 21.69 31.26 1.94
C GLN A 232 21.59 30.72 3.36
N LEU A 233 22.28 31.32 4.30
CA LEU A 233 22.18 30.99 5.74
C LEU A 233 20.73 30.99 6.22
N GLY A 234 20.30 29.87 6.82
CA GLY A 234 18.92 29.64 7.28
C GLY A 234 18.10 28.68 6.42
N ARG A 235 18.56 28.29 5.24
CA ARG A 235 17.83 27.41 4.34
C ARG A 235 17.77 25.97 4.82
N ILE A 236 18.88 25.41 5.27
CA ILE A 236 18.90 24.05 5.82
C ILE A 236 18.04 23.98 7.09
N GLY A 237 18.10 25.02 7.94
CA GLY A 237 17.24 25.11 9.12
C GLY A 237 15.73 25.10 8.79
N GLN A 238 15.31 25.64 7.64
CA GLN A 238 13.93 25.53 7.16
C GLN A 238 13.59 24.10 6.76
N ILE A 239 14.50 23.41 6.06
CA ILE A 239 14.32 22.01 5.64
C ILE A 239 14.20 21.11 6.85
N GLN A 240 15.02 21.31 7.88
CA GLN A 240 15.03 20.52 9.12
C GLN A 240 13.71 20.57 9.90
N GLN A 241 12.84 21.55 9.66
CA GLN A 241 11.51 21.60 10.28
C GLN A 241 10.52 20.59 9.71
N SER A 242 10.86 19.94 8.60
CA SER A 242 10.03 18.90 7.94
C SER A 242 10.48 17.51 8.35
N ASN A 243 9.52 16.62 8.68
CA ASN A 243 9.79 15.21 8.97
C ASN A 243 9.53 14.31 7.75
N ALA A 244 9.40 14.90 6.55
CA ALA A 244 9.18 14.15 5.33
C ALA A 244 10.38 13.25 5.01
N VAL A 245 10.12 12.01 4.57
CA VAL A 245 11.16 11.10 4.10
C VAL A 245 11.77 11.67 2.82
N VAL A 246 13.08 11.63 2.71
CA VAL A 246 13.87 12.10 1.57
C VAL A 246 14.41 10.94 0.77
N MET A 247 14.95 9.93 1.44
CA MET A 247 15.50 8.75 0.78
C MET A 247 15.54 7.55 1.72
N HIS A 248 15.51 6.37 1.12
CA HIS A 248 15.77 5.09 1.78
C HIS A 248 17.10 4.55 1.27
N ILE A 249 17.95 4.07 2.17
CA ILE A 249 19.30 3.62 1.82
C ILE A 249 19.49 2.22 2.37
N GLU A 250 19.85 1.31 1.50
CA GLU A 250 20.22 -0.07 1.82
C GLU A 250 21.73 -0.24 1.64
N ILE A 251 22.44 -0.58 2.71
CA ILE A 251 23.88 -0.86 2.67
C ILE A 251 24.05 -2.37 2.65
N GLN A 252 24.82 -2.86 1.68
CA GLN A 252 25.04 -4.29 1.51
C GLN A 252 25.72 -4.88 2.75
N ASN A 253 25.16 -5.97 3.27
CA ASN A 253 25.64 -6.70 4.47
C ASN A 253 25.50 -5.93 5.80
N ASP A 254 24.75 -4.83 5.84
CA ASP A 254 24.39 -4.19 7.11
C ASP A 254 23.00 -4.65 7.55
N LEU A 255 22.96 -5.57 8.51
CA LEU A 255 21.72 -6.10 9.08
C LEU A 255 21.34 -5.45 10.42
N GLN A 256 22.20 -4.61 10.98
CA GLN A 256 22.05 -4.09 12.34
C GLN A 256 22.07 -2.56 12.43
N GLY A 257 22.29 -1.87 11.32
CA GLY A 257 22.38 -0.41 11.33
C GLY A 257 23.67 0.11 11.97
N GLY A 258 24.80 -0.50 11.62
CA GLY A 258 26.10 -0.19 12.21
C GLY A 258 26.82 1.02 11.63
N TYR A 259 26.22 1.74 10.67
CA TYR A 259 26.85 2.88 10.01
C TYR A 259 26.19 4.20 10.40
N ASP A 260 26.99 5.15 10.86
CA ASP A 260 26.63 6.58 11.00
C ASP A 260 27.34 7.38 9.91
N LEU A 261 26.74 7.42 8.71
CA LEU A 261 27.33 8.04 7.52
C LEU A 261 26.73 9.43 7.26
N LYS A 262 27.52 10.30 6.63
CA LYS A 262 27.06 11.54 6.03
C LYS A 262 26.83 11.33 4.54
N TRP A 263 25.66 11.73 4.06
CA TRP A 263 25.29 11.65 2.65
C TRP A 263 25.58 12.99 1.99
N ARG A 264 26.70 13.07 1.36
CA ARG A 264 27.27 14.26 0.79
C ARG A 264 26.51 14.70 -0.46
N GLY A 265 26.02 15.92 -0.49
CA GLY A 265 25.44 16.59 -1.64
C GLY A 265 26.42 17.56 -2.30
N VAL A 266 26.33 18.86 -2.00
CA VAL A 266 27.12 19.92 -2.65
C VAL A 266 28.16 20.50 -1.69
N ALA A 267 29.38 20.75 -2.21
CA ALA A 267 30.41 21.50 -1.52
C ALA A 267 30.43 22.94 -2.03
N LEU A 268 30.41 23.89 -1.11
CA LEU A 268 30.34 25.32 -1.37
C LEU A 268 31.65 25.99 -0.96
N SER A 269 32.32 26.66 -1.89
CA SER A 269 33.67 27.21 -1.68
C SER A 269 33.71 28.72 -1.50
N ALA A 270 32.79 29.47 -2.10
CA ALA A 270 32.78 30.94 -2.03
C ALA A 270 31.77 31.43 -1.02
N PHE A 271 32.16 32.37 -0.18
CA PHE A 271 31.32 32.99 0.82
C PHE A 271 31.32 34.53 0.69
N ASP A 272 30.15 35.15 0.63
CA ASP A 272 29.98 36.59 0.52
C ASP A 272 29.61 37.31 1.84
N GLY A 273 29.57 36.55 2.94
CA GLY A 273 29.11 37.02 4.28
C GLY A 273 27.70 36.53 4.62
N ARG A 274 26.88 36.11 3.65
CA ARG A 274 25.50 35.65 3.84
C ARG A 274 25.14 34.40 3.06
N VAL A 275 25.75 34.22 1.90
CA VAL A 275 25.48 33.14 0.96
C VAL A 275 26.76 32.38 0.69
N TRP A 276 26.66 31.07 0.82
CA TRP A 276 27.68 30.17 0.30
C TRP A 276 27.33 29.79 -1.15
N SER A 277 28.30 29.79 -2.02
CA SER A 277 28.11 29.44 -3.42
C SER A 277 29.22 28.54 -3.95
N ASN A 278 28.85 27.78 -4.98
CA ASN A 278 29.77 26.99 -5.78
C ASN A 278 29.91 27.65 -7.16
N SER A 279 31.14 27.98 -7.55
CA SER A 279 31.45 28.56 -8.87
C SER A 279 32.18 27.57 -9.78
N PHE A 280 32.21 26.30 -9.41
CA PHE A 280 32.94 25.28 -10.18
C PHE A 280 32.20 24.91 -11.47
N GLY A 281 32.99 24.73 -12.54
CA GLY A 281 32.47 24.13 -13.76
C GLY A 281 32.17 22.65 -13.60
N HIS A 282 31.18 22.17 -14.32
CA HIS A 282 30.80 20.77 -14.34
C HIS A 282 31.63 20.03 -15.39
N THR A 283 32.23 18.91 -15.00
CA THR A 283 32.96 17.99 -15.89
C THR A 283 32.07 16.76 -16.13
N GLN A 284 31.80 16.45 -17.40
CA GLN A 284 31.02 15.28 -17.73
C GLN A 284 31.78 13.99 -17.39
N VAL A 285 31.10 13.09 -16.66
CA VAL A 285 31.65 11.77 -16.32
C VAL A 285 31.35 10.80 -17.47
N ARG A 286 32.40 10.11 -17.96
CA ARG A 286 32.25 9.13 -19.03
C ARG A 286 31.60 7.84 -18.52
N PRO A 287 30.60 7.30 -19.22
CA PRO A 287 30.04 6.00 -18.85
C PRO A 287 31.08 4.90 -19.01
N ALA A 288 31.17 4.01 -18.04
CA ALA A 288 32.06 2.85 -18.06
C ALA A 288 31.39 1.59 -18.66
N GLY A 289 30.14 1.69 -19.12
CA GLY A 289 29.33 0.58 -19.63
C GLY A 289 28.28 0.09 -18.61
N ASN A 290 27.26 -0.60 -19.08
CA ASN A 290 26.18 -1.18 -18.25
C ASN A 290 25.47 -0.19 -17.30
N GLY A 291 25.37 1.11 -17.66
CA GLY A 291 24.77 2.14 -16.81
C GLY A 291 25.65 2.54 -15.60
N SER A 292 26.92 2.16 -15.59
CA SER A 292 27.88 2.53 -14.55
C SER A 292 28.73 3.73 -14.99
N PHE A 293 29.02 4.62 -14.06
CA PHE A 293 29.85 5.81 -14.20
C PHE A 293 30.99 5.73 -13.18
N ARG A 294 32.25 5.81 -13.65
CA ARG A 294 33.41 5.85 -12.77
C ARG A 294 33.65 7.28 -12.34
N LEU A 295 33.50 7.56 -11.06
CA LEU A 295 33.75 8.87 -10.48
C LEU A 295 35.26 9.05 -10.26
N ALA A 296 35.80 10.21 -10.61
CA ALA A 296 37.21 10.49 -10.38
C ALA A 296 37.44 10.66 -8.87
N PRO A 297 38.55 10.14 -8.33
CA PRO A 297 38.90 10.40 -6.94
C PRO A 297 39.16 11.89 -6.72
N LEU A 298 38.58 12.44 -5.62
CA LEU A 298 38.79 13.84 -5.18
C LEU A 298 40.23 14.12 -4.66
N VAL A 299 41.09 13.14 -4.68
CA VAL A 299 42.42 13.16 -4.11
C VAL A 299 43.43 12.78 -5.18
N ASP A 300 44.69 13.28 -5.05
CA ASP A 300 45.80 12.87 -5.87
C ASP A 300 45.83 11.32 -5.99
N PRO A 301 45.88 10.76 -7.20
CA PRO A 301 45.93 9.31 -7.41
C PRO A 301 47.02 8.58 -6.60
N ARG A 302 48.10 9.28 -6.23
CA ARG A 302 49.20 8.75 -5.39
C ARG A 302 48.80 8.60 -3.92
N ALA A 303 47.94 9.52 -3.41
CA ALA A 303 47.38 9.45 -2.05
C ALA A 303 46.20 8.46 -1.97
N ALA A 304 45.44 8.28 -3.04
CA ALA A 304 44.31 7.38 -3.09
C ALA A 304 44.65 5.90 -2.93
N SER A 305 45.89 5.49 -3.33
CA SER A 305 46.32 4.10 -3.21
C SER A 305 46.93 3.74 -1.84
N ALA A 306 47.31 4.74 -1.04
CA ALA A 306 47.99 4.54 0.25
C ALA A 306 47.01 4.46 1.44
N VAL A 307 45.78 4.92 1.29
CA VAL A 307 44.79 4.99 2.40
C VAL A 307 44.04 3.67 2.49
N ALA A 308 44.28 2.92 3.57
CA ALA A 308 43.43 1.80 3.95
C ALA A 308 41.98 2.30 4.25
N GLY A 309 40.99 1.72 3.61
CA GLY A 309 39.62 2.11 3.82
C GLY A 309 38.67 0.96 3.44
N ARG A 310 37.55 0.90 4.16
CA ARG A 310 36.48 -0.10 3.91
C ARG A 310 35.64 0.36 2.72
N SER A 311 35.49 -0.50 1.72
CA SER A 311 34.53 -0.25 0.62
C SER A 311 33.13 -0.65 1.04
N ILE A 312 32.15 0.21 0.77
CA ILE A 312 30.74 -0.07 0.96
C ILE A 312 29.99 0.04 -0.37
N HIS A 313 29.08 -0.91 -0.60
CA HIS A 313 28.11 -0.87 -1.69
C HIS A 313 26.75 -0.54 -1.10
N TYR A 314 26.05 0.43 -1.69
CA TYR A 314 24.75 0.83 -1.20
C TYR A 314 23.81 1.21 -2.33
N ARG A 315 22.51 1.05 -2.06
CA ARG A 315 21.42 1.42 -2.95
C ARG A 315 20.63 2.54 -2.30
N VAL A 316 20.31 3.57 -3.10
CA VAL A 316 19.51 4.71 -2.67
C VAL A 316 18.22 4.76 -3.47
N LEU A 317 17.10 4.86 -2.76
CA LEU A 317 15.78 5.09 -3.29
C LEU A 317 15.34 6.48 -2.85
N MET A 318 15.33 7.46 -3.78
CA MET A 318 15.03 8.86 -3.49
C MET A 318 13.55 9.21 -3.69
N GLU A 319 13.06 10.11 -2.83
CA GLU A 319 11.84 10.87 -3.09
C GLU A 319 12.07 11.88 -4.21
N PRO A 320 11.02 12.29 -4.96
CA PRO A 320 11.15 13.36 -5.95
C PRO A 320 11.35 14.71 -5.24
N LEU A 321 12.62 15.06 -4.99
CA LEU A 321 13.01 16.26 -4.25
C LEU A 321 13.11 17.52 -5.14
N GLY A 322 13.05 17.37 -6.46
CA GLY A 322 13.29 18.46 -7.40
C GLY A 322 14.75 18.93 -7.46
N THR A 323 15.70 18.11 -6.97
CA THR A 323 17.13 18.32 -7.12
C THR A 323 17.71 17.34 -8.12
N ASN A 324 18.77 17.75 -8.81
CA ASN A 324 19.56 16.92 -9.71
C ASN A 324 20.87 16.43 -9.06
N VAL A 325 21.03 16.61 -7.75
CA VAL A 325 22.24 16.21 -6.99
C VAL A 325 22.08 14.77 -6.49
N PHE A 326 23.12 13.95 -6.65
CA PHE A 326 23.22 12.65 -6.00
C PHE A 326 23.80 12.80 -4.59
N PHE A 327 23.14 12.19 -3.62
CA PHE A 327 23.65 12.12 -2.24
C PHE A 327 24.48 10.85 -2.07
N LEU A 328 25.77 11.01 -1.87
CA LEU A 328 26.73 9.91 -1.86
C LEU A 328 27.51 9.86 -0.54
N ALA A 329 27.89 8.67 -0.10
CA ALA A 329 28.83 8.52 1.01
C ALA A 329 30.23 9.05 0.62
N GLU A 330 31.11 9.17 1.59
CA GLU A 330 32.47 9.68 1.38
C GLU A 330 33.19 8.94 0.26
N ARG A 331 34.00 9.68 -0.52
CA ARG A 331 34.85 9.17 -1.60
C ARG A 331 34.14 8.16 -2.53
N PRO A 332 33.10 8.59 -3.24
CA PRO A 332 32.39 7.73 -4.17
C PRO A 332 33.30 7.31 -5.32
N GLN A 333 33.28 6.01 -5.66
CA GLN A 333 34.09 5.40 -6.71
C GLN A 333 33.29 5.15 -7.97
N THR A 334 32.09 4.63 -7.80
CA THR A 334 31.17 4.30 -8.89
C THR A 334 29.78 4.77 -8.59
N LEU A 335 29.05 5.12 -9.64
CA LEU A 335 27.60 5.39 -9.61
C LEU A 335 26.96 4.54 -10.70
N THR A 336 25.94 3.78 -10.36
CA THR A 336 25.23 2.90 -11.29
C THR A 336 23.75 3.24 -11.29
N GLY A 337 23.19 3.40 -12.49
CA GLY A 337 21.76 3.69 -12.66
C GLY A 337 21.39 3.98 -14.11
N ASN A 338 20.13 4.25 -14.34
CA ASN A 338 19.61 4.54 -15.69
C ASN A 338 19.68 6.04 -16.01
N PHE A 339 20.90 6.59 -16.01
CA PHE A 339 21.19 8.00 -16.33
C PHE A 339 21.80 8.13 -17.72
N ARG A 340 21.48 9.22 -18.39
CA ARG A 340 22.06 9.51 -19.72
C ARG A 340 23.36 10.27 -19.60
N GLN A 341 23.41 11.25 -18.73
CA GLN A 341 24.54 12.14 -18.57
C GLN A 341 24.72 12.45 -17.10
N VAL A 342 25.89 12.12 -16.59
CA VAL A 342 26.31 12.43 -15.21
C VAL A 342 27.47 13.41 -15.29
N SER A 343 27.47 14.43 -14.46
CA SER A 343 28.57 15.37 -14.30
C SER A 343 29.05 15.42 -12.86
N MET A 344 30.29 15.85 -12.69
CA MET A 344 30.89 16.10 -11.39
C MET A 344 31.55 17.46 -11.41
N ASP A 345 31.39 18.23 -10.33
CA ASP A 345 32.11 19.48 -10.16
C ASP A 345 33.49 19.26 -9.48
N ALA A 346 34.30 20.28 -9.45
CA ALA A 346 35.59 20.23 -8.77
C ALA A 346 35.50 20.13 -7.24
N GLY A 347 34.34 20.43 -6.69
CA GLY A 347 33.95 20.21 -5.29
C GLY A 347 33.64 18.74 -4.99
N GLY A 348 33.43 17.91 -6.02
CA GLY A 348 33.07 16.51 -5.93
C GLY A 348 31.58 16.23 -5.74
N ALA A 349 30.72 17.19 -5.99
CA ALA A 349 29.30 16.98 -6.11
C ALA A 349 28.97 16.34 -7.46
N VAL A 350 28.05 15.39 -7.47
CA VAL A 350 27.67 14.62 -8.65
C VAL A 350 26.23 14.97 -9.02
N TYR A 351 26.01 15.23 -10.31
CA TYR A 351 24.74 15.74 -10.82
C TYR A 351 24.22 14.89 -11.99
N ASP A 352 22.92 14.69 -12.02
CA ASP A 352 22.22 14.27 -13.24
C ASP A 352 21.95 15.51 -14.11
N LEU A 353 22.42 15.50 -15.33
CA LEU A 353 22.19 16.59 -16.29
C LEU A 353 20.88 16.42 -17.06
N ASP A 354 20.14 15.33 -16.89
CA ASP A 354 18.84 15.11 -17.52
C ASP A 354 17.75 15.82 -16.68
N ALA A 355 17.55 17.10 -16.92
CA ALA A 355 16.61 17.95 -16.17
C ALA A 355 15.13 17.48 -16.22
N ASP A 356 14.80 16.60 -17.18
CA ASP A 356 13.43 16.12 -17.39
C ASP A 356 13.05 14.96 -16.47
N ARG A 357 13.97 14.50 -15.62
CA ARG A 357 13.75 13.32 -14.77
C ARG A 357 14.24 13.54 -13.35
N PRO A 358 13.38 13.32 -12.33
CA PRO A 358 13.86 13.25 -10.96
C PRO A 358 14.74 12.01 -10.76
N ILE A 359 15.79 12.14 -9.94
CA ILE A 359 16.58 11.01 -9.48
C ILE A 359 15.71 10.18 -8.54
N ASN A 360 15.41 8.93 -8.95
CA ASN A 360 14.54 8.05 -8.14
C ASN A 360 15.33 6.92 -7.48
N ARG A 361 16.28 6.34 -8.19
CA ARG A 361 17.06 5.18 -7.72
C ARG A 361 18.45 5.17 -8.34
N TYR A 362 19.43 4.85 -7.52
CA TYR A 362 20.80 4.58 -7.95
C TYR A 362 21.50 3.64 -6.96
N GLU A 363 22.61 3.06 -7.43
CA GLU A 363 23.54 2.26 -6.62
C GLU A 363 24.91 2.93 -6.69
N ALA A 364 25.67 2.86 -5.62
CA ALA A 364 26.99 3.43 -5.60
C ALA A 364 27.94 2.63 -4.71
N ASP A 365 29.22 2.70 -5.08
CA ASP A 365 30.31 2.21 -4.25
C ASP A 365 31.11 3.39 -3.72
N SER A 366 31.36 3.40 -2.43
CA SER A 366 32.19 4.42 -1.76
C SER A 366 33.24 3.77 -0.89
N ARG A 367 34.35 4.46 -0.71
CA ARG A 367 35.40 4.06 0.20
C ARG A 367 35.36 4.94 1.44
N LEU A 368 35.09 4.34 2.59
CA LEU A 368 35.11 5.02 3.89
C LEU A 368 36.58 5.18 4.31
N ASN A 369 36.91 6.38 4.75
CA ASN A 369 38.28 6.74 5.08
C ASN A 369 38.55 6.51 6.57
N GLU A 370 39.58 5.74 6.88
CA GLU A 370 40.11 5.58 8.23
C GLU A 370 41.51 6.25 8.22
N ILE A 371 41.54 7.60 8.32
CA ILE A 371 42.81 8.32 8.39
C ILE A 371 43.20 8.43 9.85
N ASP A 372 44.43 8.06 10.14
CA ASP A 372 45.01 8.19 11.48
C ASP A 372 45.20 9.67 11.82
N SER A 373 44.79 10.07 13.02
CA SER A 373 44.95 11.43 13.54
C SER A 373 46.44 11.84 13.61
N ASP A 374 47.34 10.90 13.80
CA ASP A 374 48.77 11.19 13.87
C ASP A 374 49.34 11.52 12.49
N GLU A 375 48.85 10.88 11.43
CA GLU A 375 49.20 11.23 10.04
C GLU A 375 48.74 12.66 9.71
N LEU A 376 47.54 13.06 10.15
CA LEU A 376 47.00 14.41 9.94
C LEU A 376 47.81 15.50 10.70
N ARG A 377 48.31 15.20 11.88
CA ARG A 377 49.18 16.11 12.65
C ARG A 377 50.55 16.33 11.99
N LEU A 378 51.05 15.31 11.30
CA LEU A 378 52.29 15.37 10.58
C LEU A 378 52.18 15.97 9.17
N ALA A 379 50.97 16.17 8.67
CA ALA A 379 50.71 16.74 7.35
C ALA A 379 51.42 18.10 7.21
N ALA A 380 52.30 18.21 6.20
CA ALA A 380 53.05 19.43 5.95
C ALA A 380 52.14 20.62 5.65
N ASN A 381 52.47 21.81 6.16
CA ASN A 381 51.73 23.05 5.90
C ASN A 381 51.90 23.57 4.46
N THR A 382 52.68 22.91 3.63
CA THR A 382 52.94 23.27 2.23
C THR A 382 51.98 22.52 1.30
N ALA A 383 51.20 23.27 0.56
CA ALA A 383 50.22 22.70 -0.39
C ALA A 383 50.93 22.07 -1.60
N PRO A 384 50.55 20.86 -2.04
CA PRO A 384 50.94 20.38 -3.35
C PRO A 384 50.20 21.20 -4.43
N GLY A 385 50.93 21.61 -5.48
CA GLY A 385 50.49 22.58 -6.50
C GLY A 385 49.39 22.14 -7.47
N SER A 386 48.48 21.22 -7.10
CA SER A 386 47.45 20.71 -8.00
C SER A 386 46.05 21.25 -7.76
N ILE A 387 45.77 21.94 -6.65
CA ILE A 387 44.46 22.53 -6.31
C ILE A 387 44.66 24.03 -6.15
N ASP A 388 43.77 24.83 -6.76
CA ASP A 388 43.69 26.27 -6.49
C ASP A 388 43.19 26.50 -5.06
N ILE A 389 44.11 26.48 -4.10
CA ILE A 389 43.84 26.59 -2.67
C ILE A 389 43.38 27.99 -2.30
N ASP A 390 43.78 29.01 -3.04
CA ASP A 390 43.48 30.40 -2.73
C ASP A 390 41.96 30.68 -2.67
N GLN A 391 41.18 30.01 -3.50
CA GLN A 391 39.70 30.12 -3.46
C GLN A 391 39.11 29.65 -2.14
N TYR A 392 39.74 28.68 -1.46
CA TYR A 392 39.26 28.10 -0.19
C TYR A 392 39.79 28.87 1.04
N LEU A 393 40.60 29.92 0.83
CA LEU A 393 41.10 30.84 1.84
C LEU A 393 40.43 32.19 1.75
N LYS A 394 39.72 32.52 0.65
CA LYS A 394 39.08 33.82 0.44
C LYS A 394 37.99 34.06 1.46
N LEU A 395 38.03 35.26 2.08
CA LEU A 395 37.01 35.76 3.01
C LEU A 395 36.52 37.11 2.53
N PRO A 396 35.22 37.42 2.65
CA PRO A 396 34.71 38.78 2.51
C PRO A 396 35.13 39.64 3.71
N PRO A 397 34.92 40.95 3.68
CA PRO A 397 35.03 41.78 4.87
C PRO A 397 34.05 41.30 5.95
N LEU A 398 34.57 40.84 7.09
CA LEU A 398 33.82 40.32 8.23
C LEU A 398 34.25 41.05 9.51
N ASP A 399 33.49 40.86 10.59
CA ASP A 399 33.82 41.37 11.90
C ASP A 399 35.17 40.80 12.36
N ILE A 400 36.13 41.68 12.67
CA ILE A 400 37.49 41.35 13.09
C ILE A 400 37.51 40.45 14.34
N ARG A 401 36.49 40.50 15.16
CA ARG A 401 36.36 39.66 16.36
C ARG A 401 36.34 38.17 16.02
N ILE A 402 35.88 37.79 14.83
CA ILE A 402 35.84 36.40 14.41
C ILE A 402 37.26 35.83 14.24
N ALA A 403 38.15 36.59 13.58
CA ALA A 403 39.53 36.19 13.41
C ALA A 403 40.29 36.12 14.76
N LYS A 404 40.07 37.13 15.64
CA LYS A 404 40.68 37.12 16.98
C LYS A 404 40.22 35.92 17.81
N LEU A 405 38.94 35.62 17.80
CA LEU A 405 38.42 34.44 18.50
C LEU A 405 38.99 33.14 17.95
N ALA A 406 39.18 33.04 16.63
CA ALA A 406 39.81 31.87 16.02
C ALA A 406 41.27 31.70 16.46
N GLU A 407 42.03 32.81 16.51
CA GLU A 407 43.41 32.82 16.99
C GLU A 407 43.52 32.44 18.48
N GLU A 408 42.64 32.97 19.32
CA GLU A 408 42.58 32.61 20.74
C GLU A 408 42.32 31.13 20.97
N ILE A 409 41.34 30.55 20.24
CA ILE A 409 41.00 29.12 20.34
C ILE A 409 42.14 28.25 19.85
N ALA A 410 42.82 28.67 18.78
CA ALA A 410 43.87 27.91 18.13
C ALA A 410 45.25 28.08 18.78
N ALA A 411 45.45 29.08 19.66
CA ALA A 411 46.75 29.40 20.26
C ALA A 411 47.47 28.20 20.93
N PRO A 412 46.78 27.29 21.66
CA PRO A 412 47.43 26.14 22.28
C PRO A 412 47.72 24.98 21.32
N ALA A 413 47.17 25.01 20.10
CA ALA A 413 47.18 23.87 19.18
C ALA A 413 48.49 23.87 18.33
N PRO A 414 49.26 22.75 18.33
CA PRO A 414 50.58 22.69 17.68
C PRO A 414 50.48 22.50 16.16
N SER A 415 49.46 21.83 15.65
CA SER A 415 49.31 21.53 14.21
C SER A 415 48.01 22.16 13.65
N ASN A 416 47.91 22.26 12.32
CA ASN A 416 46.69 22.71 11.66
C ASN A 416 45.51 21.79 11.93
N TYR A 417 45.75 20.50 12.07
CA TYR A 417 44.72 19.54 12.46
C TYR A 417 44.22 19.80 13.89
N ASP A 418 45.15 19.99 14.84
CA ASP A 418 44.79 20.29 16.23
C ASP A 418 44.06 21.63 16.36
N LYS A 419 44.38 22.64 15.54
CA LYS A 419 43.64 23.90 15.45
C LYS A 419 42.18 23.65 14.96
N ALA A 420 42.03 22.82 13.94
CA ALA A 420 40.69 22.48 13.44
C ALA A 420 39.85 21.76 14.52
N ILE A 421 40.43 20.78 15.22
CA ILE A 421 39.79 20.08 16.34
C ILE A 421 39.43 21.04 17.48
N ALA A 422 40.32 22.00 17.82
CA ALA A 422 40.04 22.99 18.86
C ALA A 422 38.82 23.84 18.52
N VAL A 423 38.69 24.31 17.27
CA VAL A 423 37.54 25.07 16.80
C VAL A 423 36.29 24.21 16.77
N GLU A 424 36.40 22.94 16.28
CA GLU A 424 35.28 22.01 16.26
C GLU A 424 34.70 21.75 17.64
N GLN A 425 35.54 21.58 18.66
CA GLN A 425 35.14 21.30 20.03
C GLN A 425 34.64 22.55 20.78
N TYR A 426 35.16 23.72 20.43
CA TYR A 426 34.78 24.98 21.08
C TYR A 426 33.34 25.37 20.76
N LEU A 427 32.93 25.24 19.50
CA LEU A 427 31.62 25.72 19.06
C LEU A 427 30.43 25.03 19.76
N PRO A 428 30.35 23.68 19.85
CA PRO A 428 29.24 23.03 20.51
C PRO A 428 29.20 23.21 22.01
N THR A 429 30.33 23.58 22.64
CA THR A 429 30.41 23.81 24.09
C THR A 429 29.99 25.22 24.49
N HIS A 430 30.12 26.23 23.62
CA HIS A 430 29.87 27.64 23.92
C HIS A 430 28.60 28.18 23.26
N PHE A 431 28.00 27.46 22.29
CA PHE A 431 26.84 27.92 21.54
C PHE A 431 25.70 26.92 21.60
N GLY A 432 24.47 27.44 21.72
CA GLY A 432 23.27 26.61 21.74
C GLY A 432 22.73 26.25 20.35
N TYR A 433 22.16 25.09 20.22
CA TYR A 433 21.46 24.70 19.01
C TYR A 433 19.98 25.13 19.03
N THR A 434 19.47 25.68 17.93
CA THR A 434 18.06 26.04 17.76
C THR A 434 17.65 26.04 16.30
N LEU A 435 16.45 25.56 16.01
CA LEU A 435 15.80 25.64 14.69
C LEU A 435 14.91 26.89 14.56
N GLU A 436 14.85 27.74 15.60
CA GLU A 436 14.16 29.02 15.52
C GLU A 436 14.93 29.96 14.58
N LEU A 437 14.36 30.22 13.43
CA LEU A 437 14.95 31.12 12.44
C LEU A 437 14.77 32.59 12.87
N PRO A 438 15.77 33.45 12.68
CA PRO A 438 15.61 34.89 12.91
C PRO A 438 14.61 35.45 11.89
N ARG A 439 13.77 36.39 12.33
CA ARG A 439 12.77 37.05 11.47
C ARG A 439 13.40 37.85 10.32
N SER A 440 14.62 38.33 10.51
CA SER A 440 15.43 38.99 9.48
C SER A 440 16.90 38.66 9.70
N LEU A 441 17.66 38.52 8.62
CA LEU A 441 19.11 38.33 8.67
C LEU A 441 19.75 39.65 9.08
N SER A 442 20.69 39.60 10.05
CA SER A 442 21.52 40.75 10.39
C SER A 442 22.45 41.11 9.24
N GLN A 443 23.13 42.26 9.32
CA GLN A 443 24.07 42.67 8.31
C GLN A 443 25.28 41.74 8.25
N ASP A 444 25.75 41.27 9.41
CA ASP A 444 26.69 40.16 9.58
C ASP A 444 26.07 39.04 10.41
N PRO A 445 25.54 38.00 9.76
CA PRO A 445 24.86 36.92 10.45
C PRO A 445 25.78 36.06 11.31
N LEU A 446 27.08 35.96 10.96
CA LEU A 446 28.03 35.16 11.73
C LEU A 446 28.48 35.89 12.99
N ALA A 447 28.76 37.20 12.91
CA ALA A 447 29.04 38.00 14.07
C ALA A 447 27.86 38.04 15.05
N ASN A 448 26.63 38.15 14.54
CA ASN A 448 25.42 38.08 15.36
C ASN A 448 25.29 36.73 16.06
N PHE A 449 25.56 35.62 15.35
CA PHE A 449 25.57 34.27 15.94
C PHE A 449 26.62 34.16 17.05
N LEU A 450 27.86 34.51 16.77
CA LEU A 450 28.98 34.30 17.67
C LEU A 450 28.98 35.20 18.89
N PHE A 451 28.57 36.47 18.74
CA PHE A 451 28.77 37.46 19.80
C PHE A 451 27.47 37.94 20.48
N GLU A 452 26.34 37.85 19.78
CA GLU A 452 25.06 38.38 20.26
C GLU A 452 24.07 37.25 20.62
N ARG A 453 23.62 36.48 19.62
CA ARG A 453 22.55 35.52 19.80
C ARG A 453 23.00 34.23 20.50
N LYS A 454 24.20 33.79 20.26
CA LYS A 454 24.83 32.54 20.78
C LYS A 454 24.01 31.28 20.62
N LYS A 455 23.09 31.28 19.66
CA LYS A 455 22.21 30.16 19.29
C LYS A 455 22.02 30.11 17.76
N GLY A 456 22.13 28.94 17.17
CA GLY A 456 21.93 28.75 15.73
C GLY A 456 21.71 27.28 15.36
N HIS A 457 21.59 27.01 14.09
CA HIS A 457 21.52 25.65 13.54
C HIS A 457 22.81 25.30 12.78
N CYS A 458 22.92 24.09 12.25
CA CYS A 458 24.14 23.54 11.66
C CYS A 458 24.87 24.48 10.67
N GLU A 459 24.13 25.26 9.85
CA GLU A 459 24.75 26.22 8.91
C GLU A 459 25.55 27.31 9.60
N TYR A 460 25.10 27.82 10.73
CA TYR A 460 25.85 28.83 11.50
C TYR A 460 27.12 28.24 12.13
N PHE A 461 27.01 27.04 12.70
CA PHE A 461 28.14 26.30 13.24
C PHE A 461 29.18 26.00 12.17
N ALA A 462 28.76 25.39 11.05
CA ALA A 462 29.66 25.06 9.95
C ALA A 462 30.26 26.32 9.31
N SER A 463 29.46 27.37 9.08
CA SER A 463 29.97 28.62 8.51
C SER A 463 30.99 29.30 9.42
N SER A 464 30.73 29.34 10.72
CA SER A 464 31.65 29.93 11.69
C SER A 464 32.96 29.18 11.74
N MET A 465 32.93 27.85 11.79
CA MET A 465 34.13 27.03 11.74
C MET A 465 34.90 27.24 10.44
N ALA A 466 34.23 27.18 9.27
CA ALA A 466 34.91 27.36 7.97
C ALA A 466 35.56 28.74 7.87
N VAL A 467 34.92 29.82 8.33
CA VAL A 467 35.48 31.17 8.35
C VAL A 467 36.66 31.27 9.32
N MET A 468 36.53 30.70 10.51
CA MET A 468 37.64 30.65 11.50
C MET A 468 38.87 29.90 10.96
N LEU A 469 38.64 28.74 10.32
CA LEU A 469 39.74 28.02 9.71
C LEU A 469 40.42 28.80 8.60
N ARG A 470 39.68 29.52 7.77
CA ARG A 470 40.25 30.41 6.73
C ARG A 470 41.05 31.57 7.34
N SER A 471 40.56 32.13 8.46
CA SER A 471 41.30 33.16 9.20
C SER A 471 42.64 32.62 9.74
N LEU A 472 42.69 31.32 10.06
CA LEU A 472 43.90 30.61 10.48
C LEU A 472 44.75 30.06 9.30
N HIS A 473 44.44 30.46 8.05
CA HIS A 473 45.09 30.02 6.81
C HIS A 473 44.91 28.49 6.55
N ILE A 474 43.86 27.86 7.05
CA ILE A 474 43.49 26.48 6.78
C ILE A 474 42.42 26.47 5.70
N PRO A 475 42.67 25.94 4.51
CA PRO A 475 41.69 25.91 3.43
C PRO A 475 40.48 25.09 3.83
N SER A 476 39.31 25.67 3.68
CA SER A 476 38.09 25.06 4.15
C SER A 476 36.90 25.38 3.24
N ARG A 477 35.88 24.51 3.27
CA ARG A 477 34.63 24.63 2.54
C ARG A 477 33.48 24.07 3.34
N ILE A 478 32.26 24.49 3.03
CA ILE A 478 31.05 23.91 3.61
C ILE A 478 30.50 22.85 2.69
N VAL A 479 30.02 21.77 3.27
CA VAL A 479 29.30 20.72 2.55
C VAL A 479 27.86 20.68 3.08
N THR A 480 26.91 20.57 2.15
CA THR A 480 25.49 20.36 2.47
C THR A 480 25.06 18.97 2.01
N GLY A 481 24.22 18.34 2.80
CA GLY A 481 23.75 16.97 2.54
C GLY A 481 22.82 16.51 3.65
N PHE A 482 22.90 15.23 3.96
CA PHE A 482 22.11 14.62 5.04
C PHE A 482 23.02 13.85 5.98
N ARG A 483 22.63 13.80 7.25
CA ARG A 483 23.31 13.02 8.28
C ARG A 483 22.59 11.69 8.48
N GLY A 484 23.33 10.60 8.66
CA GLY A 484 22.87 9.28 9.09
C GLY A 484 21.58 8.79 8.45
N GLY A 485 20.52 8.89 9.18
CA GLY A 485 19.23 8.30 8.92
C GLY A 485 18.86 7.30 10.03
N GLU A 486 17.58 7.06 10.25
CA GLU A 486 17.11 6.07 11.21
C GLU A 486 17.11 4.68 10.57
N PHE A 487 17.82 3.72 11.18
CA PHE A 487 17.81 2.34 10.69
C PHE A 487 16.47 1.66 11.02
N ASN A 488 15.81 1.14 9.99
CA ASN A 488 14.58 0.38 10.11
C ASN A 488 14.90 -1.12 10.07
N ASP A 489 14.81 -1.77 11.20
CA ASP A 489 15.09 -3.20 11.40
C ASP A 489 14.14 -4.14 10.63
N LEU A 490 12.98 -3.64 10.20
CA LEU A 490 12.01 -4.41 9.41
C LEU A 490 12.40 -4.50 7.94
N THR A 491 12.99 -3.43 7.39
CA THR A 491 13.36 -3.35 5.97
C THR A 491 14.86 -3.52 5.74
N GLY A 492 15.69 -3.40 6.78
CA GLY A 492 17.15 -3.36 6.66
C GLY A 492 17.66 -2.07 5.99
N GLN A 493 16.87 -1.00 6.00
CA GLN A 493 17.18 0.25 5.32
C GLN A 493 17.30 1.41 6.32
N TYR A 494 18.14 2.37 6.00
CA TYR A 494 18.16 3.67 6.66
C TYR A 494 17.11 4.58 6.05
N VAL A 495 16.27 5.17 6.87
CA VAL A 495 15.26 6.16 6.48
C VAL A 495 15.82 7.55 6.78
N VAL A 496 16.18 8.28 5.74
CA VAL A 496 16.70 9.64 5.84
C VAL A 496 15.56 10.62 5.60
N ARG A 497 15.40 11.55 6.54
CA ARG A 497 14.32 12.55 6.52
C ARG A 497 14.83 13.95 6.21
N ALA A 498 13.95 14.86 5.89
CA ALA A 498 14.29 16.27 5.73
C ALA A 498 14.85 16.88 7.02
N SER A 499 14.43 16.38 8.18
CA SER A 499 15.00 16.76 9.49
C SER A 499 16.46 16.37 9.66
N ASP A 500 16.97 15.41 8.87
CA ASP A 500 18.36 14.97 8.87
C ASP A 500 19.25 15.80 7.92
N ALA A 501 18.66 16.81 7.23
CA ALA A 501 19.43 17.77 6.43
C ALA A 501 20.48 18.43 7.28
N HIS A 502 21.70 18.51 6.76
CA HIS A 502 22.86 18.91 7.56
C HIS A 502 23.89 19.67 6.76
N SER A 503 24.67 20.50 7.48
CA SER A 503 25.84 21.19 6.96
C SER A 503 27.02 20.94 7.87
N TRP A 504 28.17 20.64 7.26
CA TRP A 504 29.43 20.40 7.94
C TRP A 504 30.60 21.06 7.21
N VAL A 505 31.78 20.97 7.76
CA VAL A 505 33.00 21.59 7.20
C VAL A 505 33.90 20.48 6.63
N GLU A 506 34.51 20.74 5.49
CA GLU A 506 35.67 20.00 5.03
C GLU A 506 36.89 20.94 5.01
N ALA A 507 37.97 20.55 5.69
CA ALA A 507 39.24 21.24 5.68
C ALA A 507 40.30 20.41 4.90
N TYR A 508 41.16 21.09 4.19
CA TYR A 508 42.17 20.44 3.34
C TYR A 508 43.49 20.25 4.06
N PHE A 509 44.00 19.03 4.08
CA PHE A 509 45.31 18.68 4.60
C PHE A 509 46.14 18.08 3.49
N PRO A 510 47.36 18.67 3.24
CA PRO A 510 48.24 18.15 2.22
C PRO A 510 48.59 16.66 2.45
N GLY A 511 48.52 15.85 1.38
CA GLY A 511 48.75 14.40 1.45
C GLY A 511 47.47 13.59 1.81
N SER A 512 46.62 14.09 2.68
CA SER A 512 45.39 13.38 3.13
C SER A 512 44.12 13.87 2.42
N GLY A 513 44.16 15.09 1.84
CA GLY A 513 43.05 15.69 1.10
C GLY A 513 42.00 16.37 2.01
N TRP A 514 40.72 16.30 1.62
CA TRP A 514 39.60 16.92 2.36
C TRP A 514 39.19 16.03 3.52
N ILE A 515 39.17 16.59 4.75
CA ILE A 515 38.80 15.92 5.99
C ILE A 515 37.53 16.60 6.55
N SER A 516 36.58 15.81 6.98
CA SER A 516 35.29 16.25 7.46
C SER A 516 35.30 16.57 8.96
N PHE A 517 34.75 17.74 9.34
CA PHE A 517 34.56 18.20 10.73
C PHE A 517 33.11 18.62 10.92
N ASP A 518 32.55 18.33 12.09
CA ASP A 518 31.16 18.67 12.39
C ASP A 518 31.05 19.43 13.73
N PRO A 519 31.12 20.78 13.71
CA PRO A 519 31.06 21.59 14.91
C PRO A 519 29.66 21.70 15.52
N THR A 520 28.70 20.92 15.05
CA THR A 520 27.32 20.98 15.53
C THR A 520 27.18 20.17 16.82
N PRO A 521 26.51 20.71 17.88
CA PRO A 521 26.25 19.94 19.09
C PRO A 521 25.53 18.65 18.75
N ALA A 522 25.97 17.53 19.34
CA ALA A 522 25.23 16.27 19.24
C ALA A 522 23.83 16.48 19.78
N GLY A 523 22.83 16.53 18.91
CA GLY A 523 21.43 16.66 19.31
C GLY A 523 21.03 15.44 20.14
N ASN A 524 20.08 15.63 21.06
CA ASN A 524 19.44 14.53 21.75
C ASN A 524 18.82 13.59 20.69
N VAL A 525 19.41 12.42 20.52
CA VAL A 525 18.78 11.34 19.75
C VAL A 525 17.46 11.05 20.44
N PRO A 526 16.30 11.24 19.78
CA PRO A 526 15.02 11.03 20.44
C PRO A 526 14.93 9.59 20.90
N THR A 527 14.75 9.39 22.21
CA THR A 527 14.53 8.05 22.78
C THR A 527 13.28 7.46 22.14
N ARG A 528 13.40 6.24 21.62
CA ARG A 528 12.31 5.49 20.96
C ARG A 528 11.13 5.34 21.93
N THR A 529 10.06 6.07 21.69
CA THR A 529 8.76 5.87 22.35
C THR A 529 7.96 4.80 21.60
N GLY A 530 6.95 4.19 22.21
CA GLY A 530 6.12 3.15 21.58
C GLY A 530 5.49 3.60 20.24
N TRP A 531 5.26 4.90 20.02
CA TRP A 531 4.81 5.48 18.76
C TRP A 531 5.87 5.45 17.65
N SER A 532 7.16 5.49 17.97
CA SER A 532 8.23 5.41 16.97
C SER A 532 8.26 4.04 16.28
N ARG A 533 7.89 2.96 16.97
CA ARG A 533 7.75 1.64 16.34
C ARG A 533 6.64 1.59 15.30
N MET A 534 5.51 2.26 15.57
CA MET A 534 4.43 2.33 14.59
C MET A 534 4.85 3.07 13.32
N GLN A 535 5.67 4.10 13.47
CA GLN A 535 6.24 4.85 12.35
C GLN A 535 7.16 3.98 11.49
N LEU A 536 7.95 3.07 12.06
CA LEU A 536 8.77 2.12 11.32
C LEU A 536 7.93 1.19 10.43
N TYR A 537 6.76 0.74 10.90
CA TYR A 537 5.84 -0.04 10.07
C TYR A 537 5.26 0.78 8.91
N VAL A 538 4.91 2.04 9.16
CA VAL A 538 4.41 2.96 8.11
C VAL A 538 5.51 3.22 7.08
N ASP A 539 6.74 3.48 7.53
CA ASP A 539 7.89 3.70 6.66
C ASP A 539 8.23 2.42 5.86
N ALA A 540 8.14 1.23 6.48
CA ALA A 540 8.33 -0.04 5.79
C ALA A 540 7.27 -0.26 4.70
N ALA A 541 6.01 0.03 5.01
CA ALA A 541 4.93 -0.06 4.03
C ALA A 541 5.10 0.96 2.89
N ALA A 542 5.55 2.17 3.21
CA ALA A 542 5.84 3.22 2.23
C ALA A 542 7.01 2.84 1.31
N SER A 543 8.09 2.29 1.88
CA SER A 543 9.25 1.80 1.13
C SER A 543 8.85 0.65 0.19
N PHE A 544 8.10 -0.34 0.70
CA PHE A 544 7.58 -1.43 -0.12
C PHE A 544 6.70 -0.91 -1.27
N TRP A 545 5.77 0.00 -0.98
CA TRP A 545 4.90 0.60 -1.99
C TRP A 545 5.70 1.29 -3.09
N ARG A 546 6.73 2.04 -2.70
CA ARG A 546 7.57 2.76 -3.65
C ARG A 546 8.38 1.82 -4.52
N GLU A 547 9.05 0.85 -3.94
CA GLU A 547 9.91 -0.07 -4.67
C GLU A 547 9.11 -1.00 -5.60
N TRP A 548 8.03 -1.58 -5.09
CA TRP A 548 7.28 -2.62 -5.79
C TRP A 548 6.08 -2.13 -6.60
N ILE A 549 5.61 -0.90 -6.39
CA ILE A 549 4.46 -0.35 -7.11
C ILE A 549 4.88 0.83 -7.99
N ILE A 550 5.55 1.85 -7.40
CA ILE A 550 5.91 3.08 -8.12
C ILE A 550 7.10 2.83 -9.07
N ASN A 551 8.18 2.25 -8.54
CA ASN A 551 9.42 2.02 -9.29
C ASN A 551 9.50 0.62 -9.93
N TYR A 552 8.39 -0.13 -9.95
CA TYR A 552 8.32 -1.44 -10.57
C TYR A 552 8.52 -1.33 -12.08
N ASP A 553 9.66 -1.75 -12.58
CA ASP A 553 10.09 -1.66 -13.97
C ASP A 553 10.40 -3.04 -14.59
N VAL A 554 10.89 -3.03 -15.83
CA VAL A 554 11.27 -4.25 -16.55
C VAL A 554 12.37 -5.05 -15.82
N SER A 555 13.25 -4.39 -15.08
CA SER A 555 14.32 -5.05 -14.33
C SER A 555 13.74 -5.87 -13.17
N HIS A 556 12.79 -5.30 -12.43
CA HIS A 556 12.04 -6.01 -11.38
C HIS A 556 11.23 -7.18 -11.95
N GLN A 557 10.58 -6.99 -13.11
CA GLN A 557 9.85 -8.08 -13.78
C GLN A 557 10.77 -9.25 -14.13
N ARG A 558 11.96 -8.96 -14.67
CA ARG A 558 12.95 -9.99 -15.01
C ARG A 558 13.47 -10.72 -13.78
N THR A 559 13.74 -10.01 -12.70
CA THR A 559 14.18 -10.61 -11.43
C THR A 559 13.09 -11.51 -10.87
N LEU A 560 11.86 -11.02 -10.75
CA LEU A 560 10.71 -11.82 -10.30
C LEU A 560 10.47 -13.05 -11.18
N ALA A 561 10.54 -12.89 -12.50
CA ALA A 561 10.38 -14.01 -13.43
C ALA A 561 11.49 -15.05 -13.26
N LYS A 562 12.73 -14.62 -13.04
CA LYS A 562 13.88 -15.48 -12.76
C LYS A 562 13.72 -16.21 -11.43
N ASP A 563 13.33 -15.49 -10.37
CA ASP A 563 13.13 -16.06 -9.03
C ASP A 563 11.94 -17.03 -9.00
N ALA A 564 10.83 -16.67 -9.68
CA ALA A 564 9.70 -17.56 -9.85
C ALA A 564 10.07 -18.82 -10.65
N ALA A 565 10.89 -18.69 -11.70
CA ALA A 565 11.36 -19.82 -12.49
C ALA A 565 12.30 -20.74 -11.68
N THR A 566 13.19 -20.18 -10.85
CA THR A 566 14.07 -20.96 -9.98
C THR A 566 13.29 -21.62 -8.85
N SER A 567 12.40 -20.90 -8.18
CA SER A 567 11.55 -21.45 -7.13
C SER A 567 10.57 -22.51 -7.64
N SER A 568 9.99 -22.31 -8.84
CA SER A 568 9.13 -23.32 -9.46
C SER A 568 9.91 -24.58 -9.82
N ARG A 569 11.13 -24.45 -10.36
CA ARG A 569 11.99 -25.62 -10.62
C ARG A 569 12.31 -26.39 -9.34
N GLN A 570 12.67 -25.70 -8.28
CA GLN A 570 12.92 -26.32 -6.96
C GLN A 570 11.69 -27.05 -6.45
N PHE A 571 10.52 -26.41 -6.52
CA PHE A 571 9.24 -27.02 -6.13
C PHE A 571 8.92 -28.27 -6.95
N PHE A 572 9.08 -28.22 -8.28
CA PHE A 572 8.84 -29.39 -9.14
C PHE A 572 9.87 -30.50 -8.89
N ASP A 573 11.12 -30.16 -8.60
CA ASP A 573 12.15 -31.15 -8.27
C ASP A 573 11.90 -31.78 -6.89
N GLU A 574 11.41 -31.03 -5.93
CA GLU A 574 11.01 -31.56 -4.62
C GLU A 574 9.74 -32.43 -4.73
N ALA A 575 8.75 -31.97 -5.49
CA ALA A 575 7.55 -32.74 -5.75
C ALA A 575 7.88 -34.05 -6.48
N ARG A 576 8.76 -33.99 -7.48
CA ARG A 576 9.23 -35.19 -8.21
C ARG A 576 10.00 -36.15 -7.29
N ARG A 577 10.87 -35.64 -6.42
CA ARG A 577 11.58 -36.42 -5.40
C ARG A 577 10.61 -37.02 -4.36
N TRP A 578 9.59 -36.26 -3.95
CA TRP A 578 8.57 -36.74 -3.04
C TRP A 578 7.73 -37.87 -3.66
N ILE A 579 7.23 -37.66 -4.89
CA ILE A 579 6.51 -38.69 -5.65
C ILE A 579 7.37 -39.93 -5.84
N GLY A 580 8.64 -39.80 -6.20
CA GLY A 580 9.58 -40.89 -6.34
C GLY A 580 9.79 -41.67 -5.04
N ARG A 581 9.85 -40.99 -3.90
CA ARG A 581 9.93 -41.61 -2.57
C ARG A 581 8.65 -42.36 -2.23
N GLN A 582 7.48 -41.79 -2.49
CA GLN A 582 6.20 -42.48 -2.27
C GLN A 582 6.05 -43.69 -3.21
N HIS A 583 6.39 -43.57 -4.48
CA HIS A 583 6.36 -44.68 -5.45
C HIS A 583 7.31 -45.80 -5.01
N SER A 584 8.54 -45.51 -4.61
CA SER A 584 9.48 -46.52 -4.11
C SER A 584 9.04 -47.13 -2.78
N ALA A 585 8.39 -46.37 -1.89
CA ALA A 585 7.80 -46.90 -0.65
C ALA A 585 6.64 -47.85 -0.99
N MET A 586 5.78 -47.49 -1.94
CA MET A 586 4.66 -48.30 -2.40
C MET A 586 5.14 -49.61 -3.04
N LEU A 587 6.20 -49.54 -3.87
CA LEU A 587 6.84 -50.74 -4.44
C LEU A 587 7.48 -51.65 -3.39
N ARG A 588 8.09 -51.08 -2.37
CA ARG A 588 8.63 -51.88 -1.23
C ARG A 588 7.52 -52.58 -0.47
N VAL A 589 6.39 -51.90 -0.21
CA VAL A 589 5.22 -52.51 0.43
C VAL A 589 4.63 -53.60 -0.46
N ALA A 590 4.51 -53.34 -1.78
CA ALA A 590 4.02 -54.31 -2.74
C ALA A 590 4.94 -55.54 -2.84
N ARG A 591 6.28 -55.38 -2.84
CA ARG A 591 7.24 -56.47 -2.82
C ARG A 591 7.14 -57.30 -1.53
N ARG A 592 7.08 -56.64 -0.36
CA ARG A 592 6.88 -57.35 0.93
C ARG A 592 5.55 -58.07 0.98
N ALA A 593 4.49 -57.45 0.46
CA ALA A 593 3.21 -58.14 0.32
C ALA A 593 3.31 -59.34 -0.64
N HIS A 594 3.98 -59.18 -1.77
CA HIS A 594 4.20 -60.30 -2.72
C HIS A 594 4.99 -61.44 -2.10
N GLU A 595 6.10 -61.16 -1.39
CA GLU A 595 6.91 -62.14 -0.68
C GLU A 595 6.13 -62.87 0.42
N HIS A 596 5.21 -62.18 1.10
CA HIS A 596 4.34 -62.74 2.14
C HIS A 596 3.16 -63.55 1.55
N PHE A 597 2.73 -63.25 0.34
CA PHE A 597 1.58 -63.92 -0.32
C PHE A 597 1.97 -65.10 -1.21
N THR A 598 3.22 -65.24 -1.66
CA THR A 598 3.66 -66.32 -2.53
C THR A 598 3.65 -67.69 -1.88
N ASN A 599 3.56 -67.80 -0.56
CA ASN A 599 3.63 -69.10 0.18
C ASN A 599 2.27 -69.73 0.47
N SER A 600 1.13 -69.18 0.05
CA SER A 600 -0.17 -69.84 0.29
C SER A 600 -1.27 -69.31 -0.65
N ARG A 601 -1.84 -70.21 -1.49
CA ARG A 601 -2.98 -69.90 -2.41
C ARG A 601 -4.20 -69.34 -1.63
N VAL A 602 -4.41 -69.75 -0.40
CA VAL A 602 -5.52 -69.35 0.46
C VAL A 602 -5.43 -67.84 0.83
N ARG A 603 -4.23 -67.30 0.98
CA ARG A 603 -4.04 -65.86 1.32
C ARG A 603 -4.29 -64.98 0.09
N TRP A 604 -4.03 -65.44 -1.14
CA TRP A 604 -4.37 -64.74 -2.37
C TRP A 604 -5.87 -64.55 -2.53
N VAL A 605 -6.64 -65.59 -2.28
CA VAL A 605 -8.10 -65.54 -2.35
C VAL A 605 -8.65 -64.62 -1.26
N GLY A 606 -8.11 -64.60 -0.05
CA GLY A 606 -8.48 -63.70 1.03
C GLY A 606 -8.16 -62.19 0.69
N GLY A 607 -6.99 -61.93 0.10
CA GLY A 607 -6.61 -60.62 -0.37
C GLY A 607 -7.50 -60.08 -1.49
N LEU A 608 -7.90 -60.92 -2.42
CA LEU A 608 -8.78 -60.56 -3.54
C LEU A 608 -10.20 -60.24 -3.06
N ILE A 609 -10.70 -61.04 -2.08
CA ILE A 609 -11.99 -60.80 -1.42
C ILE A 609 -11.96 -59.48 -0.63
N ALA A 610 -10.88 -59.19 0.14
CA ALA A 610 -10.75 -57.97 0.88
C ALA A 610 -10.68 -56.75 -0.07
N PHE A 611 -9.92 -56.81 -1.17
CA PHE A 611 -9.84 -55.78 -2.19
C PHE A 611 -11.20 -55.54 -2.88
N ALA A 612 -11.91 -56.62 -3.25
CA ALA A 612 -13.25 -56.52 -3.81
C ALA A 612 -14.25 -55.86 -2.82
N ALA A 613 -14.16 -56.23 -1.53
CA ALA A 613 -15.00 -55.63 -0.49
C ALA A 613 -14.73 -54.12 -0.31
N VAL A 614 -13.46 -53.70 -0.35
CA VAL A 614 -13.08 -52.27 -0.29
C VAL A 614 -13.58 -51.52 -1.53
N LEU A 615 -13.45 -52.13 -2.74
CA LEU A 615 -13.91 -51.51 -3.96
C LEU A 615 -15.44 -51.37 -4.00
N ILE A 616 -16.16 -52.39 -3.55
CA ILE A 616 -17.63 -52.38 -3.43
C ILE A 616 -18.06 -51.32 -2.42
N THR A 617 -17.33 -51.15 -1.31
CA THR A 617 -17.60 -50.15 -0.30
C THR A 617 -17.37 -48.73 -0.83
N LEU A 618 -16.28 -48.52 -1.57
CA LEU A 618 -15.96 -47.21 -2.19
C LEU A 618 -16.99 -46.83 -3.26
N VAL A 619 -17.36 -47.75 -4.13
CA VAL A 619 -18.36 -47.52 -5.19
C VAL A 619 -19.75 -47.23 -4.60
N ASN A 620 -20.08 -47.90 -3.53
CA ASN A 620 -21.37 -47.68 -2.84
C ASN A 620 -21.33 -46.69 -1.69
N LEU A 621 -20.21 -46.02 -1.44
CA LEU A 621 -20.03 -45.12 -0.30
C LEU A 621 -21.13 -44.02 -0.24
N ARG A 622 -21.48 -43.44 -1.39
CA ARG A 622 -22.59 -42.44 -1.45
C ARG A 622 -23.94 -43.06 -1.07
N ARG A 623 -24.21 -44.30 -1.52
CA ARG A 623 -25.47 -45.02 -1.20
C ARG A 623 -25.50 -45.39 0.29
N LEU A 624 -24.35 -45.81 0.84
CA LEU A 624 -24.22 -46.14 2.23
C LEU A 624 -24.38 -44.90 3.13
N MET A 625 -23.75 -43.79 2.78
CA MET A 625 -23.90 -42.52 3.50
C MET A 625 -25.34 -42.01 3.45
N ASN A 626 -26.00 -42.06 2.29
CA ASN A 626 -27.39 -41.67 2.19
C ASN A 626 -28.31 -42.60 3.01
N GLY A 627 -28.05 -43.93 2.97
CA GLY A 627 -28.78 -44.87 3.79
C GLY A 627 -28.61 -44.70 5.29
N LEU A 628 -27.41 -44.31 5.74
CA LEU A 628 -27.14 -43.97 7.15
C LEU A 628 -27.83 -42.65 7.53
N ARG A 629 -27.80 -41.65 6.65
CA ARG A 629 -28.52 -40.36 6.84
C ARG A 629 -30.03 -40.60 6.94
N ASP A 630 -30.62 -41.37 6.06
CA ASP A 630 -32.04 -41.73 6.10
C ASP A 630 -32.43 -42.50 7.36
N ARG A 631 -31.56 -43.38 7.84
CA ARG A 631 -31.75 -44.09 9.14
C ARG A 631 -31.71 -43.08 10.32
N SER A 632 -30.76 -42.16 10.32
CA SER A 632 -30.67 -41.14 11.34
C SER A 632 -31.90 -40.23 11.39
N LEU A 633 -32.37 -39.77 10.21
CA LEU A 633 -33.55 -38.94 10.09
C LEU A 633 -34.85 -39.63 10.54
N ARG A 634 -34.93 -40.98 10.42
CA ARG A 634 -36.06 -41.78 10.91
C ARG A 634 -36.04 -41.98 12.42
N ALA A 635 -34.85 -42.18 12.98
CA ALA A 635 -34.65 -42.44 14.40
C ALA A 635 -34.79 -41.16 15.24
N HIS A 636 -34.38 -40.02 14.69
CA HIS A 636 -34.37 -38.73 15.38
C HIS A 636 -34.96 -37.61 14.53
N PRO A 637 -36.29 -37.60 14.32
CA PRO A 637 -36.95 -36.57 13.51
C PRO A 637 -36.81 -35.15 14.08
N GLU A 638 -36.59 -35.01 15.38
CA GLU A 638 -36.34 -33.75 16.09
C GLU A 638 -35.08 -33.01 15.65
N ARG A 639 -34.02 -33.74 15.18
CA ARG A 639 -32.75 -33.13 14.79
C ARG A 639 -32.85 -32.38 13.47
N ALA A 640 -33.72 -32.79 12.58
CA ALA A 640 -33.93 -32.13 11.28
C ALA A 640 -35.37 -32.25 10.83
N PRO A 641 -36.31 -31.47 11.46
CA PRO A 641 -37.75 -31.62 11.26
C PRO A 641 -38.18 -31.51 9.79
N ARG A 642 -37.59 -30.57 9.05
CA ARG A 642 -37.95 -30.34 7.63
C ARG A 642 -37.54 -31.51 6.73
N GLU A 643 -36.37 -32.09 6.94
CA GLU A 643 -35.83 -33.17 6.11
C GLU A 643 -36.53 -34.49 6.46
N SER A 644 -36.77 -34.73 7.75
CA SER A 644 -37.51 -35.87 8.21
C SER A 644 -38.97 -35.85 7.71
N ALA A 645 -39.64 -34.69 7.74
CA ALA A 645 -40.98 -34.53 7.20
C ALA A 645 -41.06 -34.87 5.71
N ALA A 646 -40.09 -34.39 4.91
CA ALA A 646 -40.02 -34.70 3.48
C ALA A 646 -39.88 -36.20 3.25
N LEU A 647 -39.00 -36.88 3.99
CA LEU A 647 -38.74 -38.31 3.90
C LEU A 647 -40.00 -39.15 4.25
N TRP A 648 -40.71 -38.75 5.32
CA TRP A 648 -41.92 -39.44 5.71
C TRP A 648 -43.08 -39.18 4.75
N TYR A 649 -43.18 -37.97 4.16
CA TYR A 649 -44.17 -37.66 3.13
C TYR A 649 -43.98 -38.49 1.85
N ASP A 650 -42.74 -38.56 1.35
CA ASP A 650 -42.39 -39.40 0.18
C ASP A 650 -42.76 -40.89 0.38
N ARG A 651 -42.58 -41.35 1.62
CA ARG A 651 -42.96 -42.71 1.99
C ARG A 651 -44.48 -42.91 2.03
N MET A 652 -45.21 -41.91 2.57
CA MET A 652 -46.65 -41.92 2.59
C MET A 652 -47.22 -41.94 1.15
N VAL A 653 -46.71 -41.05 0.27
CA VAL A 653 -47.11 -41.00 -1.13
C VAL A 653 -46.79 -42.35 -1.85
N GLY A 654 -45.60 -42.91 -1.61
CA GLY A 654 -45.25 -44.23 -2.13
C GLY A 654 -46.11 -45.36 -1.60
N ARG A 655 -46.63 -45.29 -0.36
CA ARG A 655 -47.57 -46.25 0.18
C ARG A 655 -48.92 -46.11 -0.44
N MET A 656 -49.39 -44.87 -0.58
CA MET A 656 -50.69 -44.56 -1.22
C MET A 656 -50.73 -44.99 -2.67
N ALA A 657 -49.62 -44.82 -3.39
CA ALA A 657 -49.49 -45.31 -4.77
C ALA A 657 -49.67 -46.82 -4.87
N ARG A 658 -49.23 -47.58 -3.88
CA ARG A 658 -49.42 -49.07 -3.82
C ARG A 658 -50.84 -49.46 -3.47
N LEU A 659 -51.61 -48.59 -2.82
CA LEU A 659 -53.03 -48.73 -2.54
C LEU A 659 -53.93 -48.25 -3.69
N GLY A 660 -53.34 -47.84 -4.82
CA GLY A 660 -54.03 -47.43 -6.03
C GLY A 660 -54.20 -45.91 -6.16
N TRP A 661 -53.82 -45.12 -5.13
CA TRP A 661 -53.91 -43.65 -5.14
C TRP A 661 -52.61 -43.01 -5.54
N ARG A 662 -52.48 -42.58 -6.79
CA ARG A 662 -51.27 -41.95 -7.32
C ARG A 662 -51.39 -40.45 -7.33
N LYS A 663 -50.45 -39.74 -6.66
CA LYS A 663 -50.35 -38.30 -6.68
C LYS A 663 -49.74 -37.82 -7.99
N ALA A 664 -50.43 -36.90 -8.70
CA ALA A 664 -49.89 -36.25 -9.88
C ALA A 664 -48.79 -35.23 -9.51
N PRO A 665 -47.79 -34.97 -10.36
CA PRO A 665 -46.73 -33.98 -10.06
C PRO A 665 -47.25 -32.57 -9.81
N SER A 666 -48.34 -32.18 -10.41
CA SER A 666 -48.99 -30.87 -10.27
C SER A 666 -49.92 -30.71 -9.05
N GLN A 667 -50.24 -31.79 -8.36
CA GLN A 667 -51.15 -31.75 -7.19
C GLN A 667 -50.41 -31.27 -5.93
N THR A 668 -51.00 -30.36 -5.17
CA THR A 668 -50.54 -30.04 -3.84
C THR A 668 -50.78 -31.20 -2.87
N PRO A 669 -50.18 -31.22 -1.68
CA PRO A 669 -50.46 -32.22 -0.68
C PRO A 669 -51.95 -32.28 -0.28
N GLN A 670 -52.62 -31.14 -0.21
CA GLN A 670 -54.04 -31.03 0.15
C GLN A 670 -54.96 -31.47 -1.00
N ASP A 671 -54.65 -31.17 -2.27
CA ASP A 671 -55.37 -31.67 -3.43
C ASP A 671 -55.30 -33.19 -3.51
N PHE A 672 -54.16 -33.76 -3.12
CA PHE A 672 -54.00 -35.20 -3.06
C PHE A 672 -54.89 -35.84 -1.99
N VAL A 673 -55.04 -35.21 -0.82
CA VAL A 673 -55.98 -35.68 0.22
C VAL A 673 -57.42 -35.63 -0.28
N ALA A 674 -57.84 -34.54 -0.97
CA ALA A 674 -59.18 -34.40 -1.51
C ALA A 674 -59.51 -35.43 -2.58
N ALA A 675 -58.51 -35.96 -3.29
CA ALA A 675 -58.71 -36.98 -4.35
C ALA A 675 -58.97 -38.40 -3.79
N ILE A 676 -58.80 -38.64 -2.48
CA ILE A 676 -59.01 -39.94 -1.86
C ILE A 676 -60.48 -40.09 -1.54
N GLN A 677 -61.11 -41.09 -2.17
CA GLN A 677 -62.56 -41.28 -2.04
C GLN A 677 -63.00 -42.11 -0.80
N GLU A 678 -62.04 -42.77 -0.16
CA GLU A 678 -62.29 -43.56 1.05
C GLU A 678 -62.22 -42.69 2.31
N ALA A 679 -63.34 -42.40 2.95
CA ALA A 679 -63.43 -41.41 4.03
C ALA A 679 -62.51 -41.73 5.26
N ALA A 680 -62.38 -43.02 5.61
CA ALA A 680 -61.52 -43.44 6.74
C ALA A 680 -60.04 -43.25 6.41
N LEU A 681 -59.60 -43.53 5.20
CA LEU A 681 -58.24 -43.37 4.73
C LEU A 681 -57.92 -41.88 4.47
N GLN A 682 -58.90 -41.13 3.89
CA GLN A 682 -58.80 -39.68 3.68
C GLN A 682 -58.51 -38.94 4.96
N ASN A 683 -59.27 -39.24 6.04
CA ASN A 683 -59.05 -38.56 7.35
C ASN A 683 -57.67 -38.84 7.94
N LYS A 684 -57.11 -40.06 7.78
CA LYS A 684 -55.78 -40.39 8.28
C LYS A 684 -54.71 -39.68 7.47
N VAL A 685 -54.84 -39.66 6.10
CA VAL A 685 -53.90 -38.96 5.22
C VAL A 685 -54.02 -37.45 5.41
N ALA A 686 -55.18 -36.88 5.68
CA ALA A 686 -55.37 -35.47 6.02
C ALA A 686 -54.61 -35.07 7.27
N ARG A 687 -54.72 -35.86 8.35
CA ARG A 687 -53.99 -35.63 9.62
C ARG A 687 -52.48 -35.72 9.39
N PHE A 688 -52.02 -36.69 8.61
CA PHE A 688 -50.60 -36.84 8.25
C PHE A 688 -50.13 -35.64 7.43
N THR A 689 -50.91 -35.17 6.44
CA THR A 689 -50.56 -34.05 5.56
C THR A 689 -50.49 -32.74 6.37
N SER A 690 -51.40 -32.51 7.29
CA SER A 690 -51.38 -31.33 8.20
C SER A 690 -50.09 -31.32 9.06
N ALA A 691 -49.76 -32.45 9.68
CA ALA A 691 -48.50 -32.59 10.45
C ALA A 691 -47.24 -32.42 9.56
N TYR A 692 -47.28 -32.94 8.33
CA TYR A 692 -46.20 -32.73 7.35
C TYR A 692 -46.03 -31.25 6.99
N GLU A 693 -47.09 -30.55 6.69
CA GLU A 693 -47.02 -29.11 6.31
C GLU A 693 -46.50 -28.27 7.47
N SER A 694 -46.96 -28.53 8.70
CA SER A 694 -46.48 -27.86 9.90
C SER A 694 -44.99 -28.14 10.17
N ALA A 695 -44.57 -29.41 10.05
CA ALA A 695 -43.15 -29.78 10.24
C ALA A 695 -42.24 -29.24 9.09
N ARG A 696 -42.71 -29.31 7.84
CA ARG A 696 -41.94 -28.91 6.65
C ARG A 696 -41.75 -27.40 6.52
N PHE A 697 -42.85 -26.64 6.73
CA PHE A 697 -42.88 -25.20 6.49
C PHE A 697 -42.88 -24.40 7.79
N GLY A 698 -43.52 -24.88 8.88
CA GLY A 698 -43.59 -24.27 10.19
C GLY A 698 -42.44 -24.62 11.12
N LYS A 699 -41.56 -25.60 10.75
CA LYS A 699 -40.49 -26.13 11.60
C LYS A 699 -40.94 -26.75 12.92
N SER A 700 -42.18 -27.21 13.02
CA SER A 700 -42.71 -27.86 14.23
C SER A 700 -41.97 -29.17 14.49
N VAL A 701 -41.33 -29.26 15.64
CA VAL A 701 -40.60 -30.47 16.08
C VAL A 701 -41.59 -31.55 16.52
N ASP A 702 -42.62 -31.17 17.23
CA ASP A 702 -43.66 -32.07 17.74
C ASP A 702 -44.43 -32.76 16.61
N ASP A 703 -44.75 -32.01 15.55
CA ASP A 703 -45.40 -32.58 14.37
C ASP A 703 -44.46 -33.49 13.59
N ALA A 704 -43.17 -33.17 13.49
CA ALA A 704 -42.16 -34.05 12.88
C ALA A 704 -42.01 -35.37 13.64
N GLN A 705 -42.10 -35.35 14.97
CA GLN A 705 -42.05 -36.55 15.82
C GLN A 705 -43.32 -37.39 15.70
N SER A 706 -44.48 -36.78 15.40
CA SER A 706 -45.75 -37.48 15.23
C SER A 706 -45.85 -38.25 13.90
N LEU A 707 -45.15 -37.81 12.84
CA LEU A 707 -45.21 -38.38 11.48
C LEU A 707 -44.98 -39.90 11.43
N PRO A 708 -44.00 -40.50 12.14
CA PRO A 708 -43.83 -41.99 12.15
C PRO A 708 -45.03 -42.72 12.72
N GLY A 709 -45.73 -42.15 13.72
CA GLY A 709 -46.93 -42.70 14.29
C GLY A 709 -48.10 -42.65 13.31
N LEU A 710 -48.33 -41.45 12.76
CA LEU A 710 -49.40 -41.22 11.77
C LEU A 710 -49.22 -42.09 10.50
N PHE A 711 -47.96 -42.34 10.10
CA PHE A 711 -47.65 -43.25 9.00
C PHE A 711 -48.02 -44.70 9.33
N ARG A 712 -47.80 -45.15 10.58
CA ARG A 712 -48.20 -46.49 11.03
C ARG A 712 -49.74 -46.64 11.00
N ASP A 713 -50.47 -45.58 11.39
CA ASP A 713 -51.93 -45.57 11.37
C ASP A 713 -52.50 -45.71 9.96
N ILE A 714 -51.81 -45.13 8.94
CA ILE A 714 -52.16 -45.31 7.53
C ILE A 714 -51.86 -46.75 7.06
N THR A 715 -50.77 -47.33 7.51
CA THR A 715 -50.37 -48.71 7.09
C THR A 715 -51.23 -49.77 7.76
N ALA A 716 -51.78 -49.53 8.94
CA ALA A 716 -52.62 -50.46 9.69
C ALA A 716 -54.04 -50.68 9.08
N VAL A 717 -54.46 -49.81 8.14
CA VAL A 717 -55.79 -49.99 7.46
C VAL A 717 -55.79 -51.24 6.55
N GLU A 718 -54.69 -51.64 6.02
CA GLU A 718 -54.59 -52.78 5.07
C GLU A 718 -54.70 -54.16 5.77
N THR A 719 -54.33 -54.26 7.03
CA THR A 719 -54.40 -55.51 7.80
C THR A 719 -55.80 -55.92 8.21
N VAL A 720 -56.77 -55.00 8.21
CA VAL A 720 -58.15 -55.29 8.59
C VAL A 720 -58.98 -55.78 7.40
N ASP A 721 -58.75 -55.25 6.19
CA ASP A 721 -59.51 -55.67 4.98
C ASP A 721 -58.98 -56.97 4.36
N SER A 722 -57.72 -57.33 4.56
CA SER A 722 -57.17 -58.65 4.10
C SER A 722 -57.73 -59.85 4.91
N ILE A 723 -58.28 -59.61 6.10
CA ILE A 723 -58.88 -60.63 6.98
C ILE A 723 -60.37 -60.83 6.66
N ARG A 724 -61.03 -59.96 5.89
CA ARG A 724 -62.46 -60.01 5.52
C ARG A 724 -62.75 -60.50 4.10
N ALA A 725 -61.82 -60.99 3.35
CA ALA A 725 -62.10 -61.59 2.05
C ALA A 725 -62.61 -63.02 2.28
N PRO A 726 -63.89 -63.34 1.97
CA PRO A 726 -64.40 -64.70 2.13
C PRO A 726 -63.77 -65.60 1.04
N ASN A 727 -63.27 -66.76 1.51
CA ASN A 727 -62.89 -67.93 0.75
C ASN A 727 -63.97 -68.28 -0.28
N ARG A 728 -63.76 -68.03 -1.57
CA ARG A 728 -64.50 -68.65 -2.63
C ARG A 728 -63.59 -69.75 -3.24
N ALA A 729 -63.80 -70.90 -2.67
CA ALA A 729 -63.35 -72.17 -3.24
C ALA A 729 -64.16 -72.52 -4.50
N GLY A 730 -63.51 -73.18 -5.38
CA GLY A 730 -64.11 -74.23 -6.17
C GLY A 730 -64.26 -74.02 -7.67
N GLY A 731 -63.55 -74.79 -8.40
CA GLY A 731 -64.13 -75.48 -9.53
C GLY A 731 -63.52 -75.23 -10.91
N SER A 732 -62.87 -76.20 -11.29
CA SER A 732 -62.52 -76.78 -12.59
C SER A 732 -61.28 -76.31 -13.29
#